data_a57f429834f4a5aa1e3f84e9d8aca529
#
_entry.id   a57f429834f4a5aa1e3f84e9d8aca529
#
_cell.length_a   1.000
_cell.length_b   1.000
_cell.length_c   1.000
_cell.angle_alpha   90.00
_cell.angle_beta   90.00
_cell.angle_gamma   90.00
#
_symmetry.space_group_name_H-M   'P 1'
#
loop_
_entity.id
_entity.type
_entity.pdbx_description
1 polymer ?
#
loop_
_entity_poly.entity_id
_entity_poly.type
_entity_poly.pdbx_seq_one_letter_code
_entity_poly.pdbx_strand_id
1 'polypeptide(L)'
;MKAKYSLVALLLAPQFLFAQTGVVARHPANPQGKDFTMEDVTISRNVYPLNNYARWDDDNSIRVFSDGAWKKMDPATGATSEFEADALPDGFPKEARNITESPQKKTFAYTVGKSLFIFSGKQVPVAESENEEITYGQSVSRNEFGINGGIFWSPSGSKLAFYRKDESRVTNFPLLDIKTRTGELRNIKYPMNGMESEEISLGIYDAKSRNTVYCSVTDFGYDRYLTNISWSPDDKYIFIQVLDRTQSHCKLNMYRASDGAFVRTILTEDNARYTEPLDPIWFVKETYSFIYRTDNRDGYRNLYLCDTLGSVRRLTSVDADVKYVGNNGKSVWYTSAEVSPVEQHLFRVDLRLGKGAKAVSGAKISKPVRLTTQEGWHSISFNNEYSEYIDSYSSFNVPRVVDLRKADGKLVRNILTAENPLKDYRTGEAMLGTVKSADGKYDNWYRLFLPADFDASKKYPVVLYVYGGPHSQMVTGAWLGNVRMWEMLMAQKGYIVYVQDNRGTENRGSEFEKATHDQLGQCEMADQMVGINMLKSLPFVDSDRIGVHGWSYGGYMTMSLMTNFPQTFKVGVAGGPVIDWKWYEVMYGERYMDTEALNPEGFKKVSLINKAAALKGKLLICQGAIDNTVVWEHSLSFVQECIEKNVQLDYFPYPCSEHNVAGRWRVHLMDKVTEYFDEHL
;
A
#
# COMPACT_ATOMS: atom_id res chain seq x y z
N MET A 1 40.87 8.46 42.45
CA MET A 1 40.90 7.99 41.04
C MET A 1 40.01 6.77 40.71
N LYS A 2 39.23 6.22 41.68
CA LYS A 2 38.30 5.08 41.45
C LYS A 2 36.84 5.45 41.08
N ALA A 3 36.41 6.68 41.30
CA ALA A 3 35.01 7.08 41.03
C ALA A 3 34.74 7.55 39.61
N LYS A 4 35.73 7.92 38.81
CA LYS A 4 35.56 8.36 37.41
C LYS A 4 35.41 7.23 36.40
N TYR A 5 35.90 6.01 36.72
CA TYR A 5 35.78 4.87 35.81
C TYR A 5 34.42 4.16 35.88
N SER A 6 33.69 4.28 37.00
CA SER A 6 32.37 3.65 37.14
C SER A 6 31.25 4.41 36.33
N LEU A 7 31.37 5.72 36.15
CA LEU A 7 30.36 6.49 35.38
C LEU A 7 30.49 6.29 33.87
N VAL A 8 31.72 6.14 33.37
CA VAL A 8 31.98 5.87 31.94
C VAL A 8 31.60 4.44 31.56
N ALA A 9 31.80 3.49 32.46
CA ALA A 9 31.39 2.09 32.25
C ALA A 9 29.87 1.92 32.24
N LEU A 10 29.11 2.70 33.03
CA LEU A 10 27.64 2.68 33.03
C LEU A 10 27.02 3.30 31.77
N LEU A 11 27.70 4.27 31.13
CA LEU A 11 27.24 4.90 29.88
C LEU A 11 27.61 4.10 28.63
N LEU A 12 28.62 3.23 28.71
CA LEU A 12 29.07 2.39 27.58
C LEU A 12 28.38 1.01 27.55
N ALA A 13 27.84 0.52 28.69
CA ALA A 13 27.20 -0.78 28.77
C ALA A 13 25.99 -0.97 27.82
N PRO A 14 25.08 0.01 27.66
CA PRO A 14 23.99 -0.12 26.68
C PRO A 14 24.45 -0.17 25.22
N GLN A 15 25.50 0.55 24.88
CA GLN A 15 26.04 0.58 23.50
C GLN A 15 26.66 -0.77 23.09
N PHE A 16 27.32 -1.47 24.00
CA PHE A 16 27.87 -2.79 23.75
C PHE A 16 26.79 -3.88 23.66
N LEU A 17 25.70 -3.75 24.43
CA LEU A 17 24.58 -4.71 24.42
C LEU A 17 23.84 -4.75 23.09
N PHE A 18 23.77 -3.63 22.36
CA PHE A 18 23.13 -3.54 21.06
C PHE A 18 24.10 -3.69 19.87
N ALA A 19 25.40 -3.85 20.08
CA ALA A 19 26.37 -4.01 19.00
C ALA A 19 26.12 -5.28 18.14
N GLN A 20 25.46 -6.29 18.71
CA GLN A 20 25.10 -7.55 18.02
C GLN A 20 23.72 -7.49 17.34
N THR A 21 22.95 -6.41 17.51
CA THR A 21 21.57 -6.32 17.02
C THR A 21 21.44 -5.63 15.68
N GLY A 22 22.53 -5.20 15.04
CA GLY A 22 22.49 -4.55 13.72
C GLY A 22 21.85 -3.16 13.72
N VAL A 23 21.85 -2.43 14.86
CA VAL A 23 21.31 -1.07 14.97
C VAL A 23 22.09 -0.11 14.07
N VAL A 24 21.40 0.61 13.20
CA VAL A 24 21.96 1.57 12.24
C VAL A 24 21.62 3.03 12.59
N ALA A 25 20.48 3.28 13.27
CA ALA A 25 20.09 4.61 13.72
C ALA A 25 19.43 4.57 15.09
N ARG A 26 19.52 5.67 15.84
CA ARG A 26 18.91 5.86 17.17
C ARG A 26 18.25 7.22 17.26
N HIS A 27 17.12 7.26 17.97
CA HIS A 27 16.48 8.49 18.43
C HIS A 27 16.47 8.48 19.96
N PRO A 28 16.96 9.54 20.63
CA PRO A 28 17.13 9.53 22.07
C PRO A 28 15.80 9.49 22.80
N ALA A 29 15.78 8.89 23.98
CA ALA A 29 14.65 8.94 24.91
C ALA A 29 14.39 10.38 25.39
N ASN A 30 13.13 10.69 25.62
CA ASN A 30 12.70 11.86 26.38
C ASN A 30 12.00 11.35 27.67
N PRO A 31 12.71 11.19 28.78
CA PRO A 31 12.11 10.70 30.03
C PRO A 31 11.24 11.75 30.74
N GLN A 32 11.28 12.98 30.27
CA GLN A 32 10.47 14.10 30.78
C GLN A 32 9.23 14.27 29.85
N GLY A 33 8.20 14.86 30.39
CA GLY A 33 7.01 15.18 29.63
C GLY A 33 5.76 14.42 30.11
N LYS A 34 4.66 14.64 29.40
CA LYS A 34 3.37 14.00 29.66
C LYS A 34 3.28 12.62 29.04
N ASP A 35 2.41 11.79 29.57
CA ASP A 35 2.07 10.52 29.01
C ASP A 35 1.10 10.67 27.84
N PHE A 36 1.14 9.71 26.89
CA PHE A 36 0.14 9.60 25.84
C PHE A 36 -1.20 9.16 26.39
N THR A 37 -2.27 9.74 25.87
CA THR A 37 -3.61 9.16 26.01
C THR A 37 -3.92 8.24 24.84
N MET A 38 -4.93 7.39 24.96
CA MET A 38 -5.35 6.54 23.83
C MET A 38 -5.87 7.38 22.65
N GLU A 39 -6.55 8.50 22.93
CA GLU A 39 -6.97 9.44 21.89
C GLU A 39 -5.79 10.08 21.17
N ASP A 40 -4.71 10.43 21.88
CA ASP A 40 -3.51 10.98 21.24
C ASP A 40 -2.98 10.03 20.16
N VAL A 41 -2.86 8.74 20.46
CA VAL A 41 -2.23 7.75 19.61
C VAL A 41 -3.15 7.12 18.56
N THR A 42 -4.48 7.37 18.65
CA THR A 42 -5.46 6.75 17.73
C THR A 42 -6.15 7.73 16.80
N ILE A 43 -6.68 8.83 17.30
CA ILE A 43 -7.50 9.78 16.52
C ILE A 43 -6.93 11.19 16.45
N SER A 44 -6.05 11.57 17.39
CA SER A 44 -5.36 12.87 17.35
C SER A 44 -4.29 12.86 16.25
N ARG A 45 -4.07 14.03 15.64
CA ARG A 45 -2.96 14.25 14.72
C ARG A 45 -1.79 14.99 15.36
N ASN A 46 -1.93 15.42 16.61
CA ASN A 46 -0.94 16.27 17.29
C ASN A 46 0.38 15.56 17.60
N VAL A 47 0.36 14.23 17.69
CA VAL A 47 1.54 13.38 17.91
C VAL A 47 2.26 12.99 16.62
N TYR A 48 1.74 13.39 15.46
CA TYR A 48 2.39 13.18 14.18
C TYR A 48 3.02 14.48 13.65
N PRO A 49 4.11 14.40 12.89
CA PRO A 49 4.72 15.57 12.30
C PRO A 49 3.72 16.40 11.50
N LEU A 50 3.77 17.72 11.71
CA LEU A 50 2.92 18.65 10.96
C LEU A 50 3.01 18.35 9.47
N ASN A 51 1.86 18.31 8.81
CA ASN A 51 1.75 18.12 7.37
C ASN A 51 0.85 19.22 6.80
N ASN A 52 1.41 20.05 5.95
CA ASN A 52 0.67 21.09 5.26
C ASN A 52 0.06 20.60 3.93
N TYR A 53 0.17 19.31 3.61
CA TYR A 53 -0.41 18.67 2.42
C TYR A 53 -0.13 19.44 1.12
N ALA A 54 1.06 20.03 1.01
CA ALA A 54 1.45 20.82 -0.15
C ALA A 54 1.31 20.00 -1.43
N ARG A 55 0.58 20.54 -2.41
CA ARG A 55 0.36 19.94 -3.72
C ARG A 55 0.11 21.01 -4.77
N TRP A 56 0.44 20.69 -6.00
CA TRP A 56 0.13 21.57 -7.12
C TRP A 56 -1.38 21.73 -7.27
N ASP A 57 -1.83 22.95 -7.44
CA ASP A 57 -3.20 23.31 -7.79
C ASP A 57 -3.29 23.55 -9.30
N ASP A 58 -2.31 24.27 -9.84
CA ASP A 58 -2.01 24.43 -11.25
C ASP A 58 -0.48 24.62 -11.41
N ASP A 59 0.02 24.87 -12.63
CA ASP A 59 1.46 25.05 -12.86
C ASP A 59 2.07 26.29 -12.20
N ASN A 60 1.25 27.19 -11.70
CA ASN A 60 1.65 28.49 -11.14
C ASN A 60 1.31 28.63 -9.65
N SER A 61 0.69 27.62 -9.04
CA SER A 61 0.29 27.71 -7.64
C SER A 61 0.30 26.38 -6.91
N ILE A 62 0.58 26.46 -5.62
CA ILE A 62 0.62 25.32 -4.70
C ILE A 62 -0.49 25.51 -3.68
N ARG A 63 -1.28 24.47 -3.47
CA ARG A 63 -2.25 24.42 -2.39
C ARG A 63 -1.56 23.92 -1.13
N VAL A 64 -1.71 24.63 -0.01
CA VAL A 64 -1.16 24.26 1.30
C VAL A 64 -2.23 24.38 2.37
N PHE A 65 -2.19 23.50 3.37
CA PHE A 65 -3.05 23.59 4.55
C PHE A 65 -2.28 24.24 5.69
N SER A 66 -2.72 25.41 6.16
CA SER A 66 -2.13 26.13 7.29
C SER A 66 -3.19 26.90 8.07
N ASP A 67 -2.98 27.04 9.37
CA ASP A 67 -3.90 27.75 10.30
C ASP A 67 -5.36 27.25 10.21
N GLY A 68 -5.54 25.93 10.00
CA GLY A 68 -6.85 25.29 9.92
C GLY A 68 -7.59 25.48 8.60
N ALA A 69 -6.97 26.08 7.57
CA ALA A 69 -7.60 26.35 6.27
C ALA A 69 -6.67 26.00 5.10
N TRP A 70 -7.28 25.72 3.95
CA TRP A 70 -6.56 25.63 2.69
C TRP A 70 -6.23 27.03 2.19
N LYS A 71 -5.00 27.19 1.71
CA LYS A 71 -4.48 28.42 1.10
C LYS A 71 -3.85 28.12 -0.24
N LYS A 72 -3.90 29.09 -1.13
CA LYS A 72 -3.17 29.09 -2.40
C LYS A 72 -1.84 29.82 -2.18
N MET A 73 -0.71 29.21 -2.52
CA MET A 73 0.62 29.80 -2.37
C MET A 73 1.24 30.03 -3.75
N ASP A 74 1.77 31.19 -3.96
CA ASP A 74 2.61 31.52 -5.12
C ASP A 74 3.99 30.85 -4.94
N PRO A 75 4.44 29.97 -5.84
CA PRO A 75 5.68 29.24 -5.69
C PRO A 75 6.93 30.14 -5.75
N ALA A 76 6.89 31.25 -6.51
CA ALA A 76 8.02 32.15 -6.67
C ALA A 76 8.21 33.05 -5.44
N THR A 77 7.14 33.62 -4.90
CA THR A 77 7.19 34.58 -3.80
C THR A 77 6.95 33.93 -2.43
N GLY A 78 6.20 32.83 -2.37
CA GLY A 78 5.71 32.19 -1.15
C GLY A 78 4.54 32.92 -0.51
N ALA A 79 4.01 33.97 -1.16
CA ALA A 79 2.84 34.67 -0.68
C ALA A 79 1.61 33.75 -0.72
N THR A 80 0.80 33.80 0.32
CA THR A 80 -0.43 32.99 0.42
C THR A 80 -1.67 33.86 0.29
N SER A 81 -2.70 33.32 -0.36
CA SER A 81 -4.04 33.87 -0.45
C SER A 81 -5.06 32.81 -0.05
N GLU A 82 -6.31 33.22 0.13
CA GLU A 82 -7.40 32.27 0.34
C GLU A 82 -7.52 31.32 -0.84
N PHE A 83 -7.84 30.06 -0.53
CA PHE A 83 -8.12 29.05 -1.53
C PHE A 83 -9.63 28.85 -1.62
N GLU A 84 -10.16 29.14 -2.79
CA GLU A 84 -11.52 28.78 -3.16
C GLU A 84 -11.50 27.53 -4.03
N ALA A 85 -12.19 26.46 -3.59
CA ALA A 85 -12.35 25.27 -4.41
C ALA A 85 -13.23 25.60 -5.62
N ASP A 86 -12.87 25.11 -6.79
CA ASP A 86 -13.73 25.20 -7.98
C ASP A 86 -15.08 24.54 -7.66
N ALA A 87 -16.15 25.32 -7.73
CA ALA A 87 -17.49 24.81 -7.54
C ALA A 87 -17.88 23.94 -8.74
N LEU A 88 -18.56 22.84 -8.48
CA LEU A 88 -19.18 22.08 -9.56
C LEU A 88 -20.22 22.97 -10.25
N PRO A 89 -20.44 22.79 -11.57
CA PRO A 89 -21.39 23.61 -12.32
C PRO A 89 -22.82 23.58 -11.75
N ASP A 90 -23.56 24.66 -11.92
CA ASP A 90 -24.97 24.71 -11.53
C ASP A 90 -25.74 23.55 -12.16
N GLY A 91 -26.60 22.92 -11.36
CA GLY A 91 -27.36 21.76 -11.79
C GLY A 91 -26.62 20.43 -11.85
N PHE A 92 -25.38 20.40 -11.34
CA PHE A 92 -24.62 19.13 -11.22
C PHE A 92 -25.31 18.22 -10.19
N PRO A 93 -25.49 16.90 -10.48
CA PRO A 93 -26.19 15.99 -9.57
C PRO A 93 -25.50 15.81 -8.23
N LYS A 94 -26.24 15.94 -7.14
CA LYS A 94 -25.72 15.76 -5.77
C LYS A 94 -25.33 14.31 -5.45
N GLU A 95 -25.96 13.36 -6.12
CA GLU A 95 -25.74 11.92 -6.00
C GLU A 95 -24.50 11.44 -6.78
N ALA A 96 -23.88 12.33 -7.55
CA ALA A 96 -22.72 11.99 -8.38
C ALA A 96 -21.56 11.47 -7.53
N ARG A 97 -20.92 10.40 -8.02
CA ARG A 97 -19.71 9.78 -7.48
C ARG A 97 -18.71 9.57 -8.62
N ASN A 98 -17.47 9.21 -8.28
CA ASN A 98 -16.40 8.93 -9.25
C ASN A 98 -16.24 10.05 -10.29
N ILE A 99 -16.30 11.30 -9.85
CA ILE A 99 -16.28 12.48 -10.72
C ILE A 99 -14.87 12.63 -11.31
N THR A 100 -14.79 12.69 -12.64
CA THR A 100 -13.55 12.95 -13.38
C THR A 100 -13.77 14.09 -14.38
N GLU A 101 -12.91 15.08 -14.32
CA GLU A 101 -12.96 16.22 -15.24
C GLU A 101 -12.21 15.91 -16.54
N SER A 102 -12.75 16.33 -17.69
CA SER A 102 -12.05 16.20 -18.97
C SER A 102 -10.77 17.04 -19.01
N PRO A 103 -9.75 16.66 -19.81
CA PRO A 103 -8.50 17.44 -19.92
C PRO A 103 -8.69 18.92 -20.29
N GLN A 104 -9.78 19.26 -21.00
CA GLN A 104 -10.12 20.65 -21.36
C GLN A 104 -10.88 21.39 -20.27
N LYS A 105 -11.13 20.76 -19.12
CA LYS A 105 -11.87 21.33 -17.97
C LYS A 105 -13.27 21.85 -18.31
N LYS A 106 -13.99 21.19 -19.23
CA LYS A 106 -15.31 21.63 -19.72
C LYS A 106 -16.42 20.61 -19.50
N THR A 107 -16.07 19.37 -19.26
CA THR A 107 -17.01 18.26 -19.18
C THR A 107 -16.58 17.36 -18.03
N PHE A 108 -17.57 16.88 -17.28
CA PHE A 108 -17.34 15.94 -16.18
C PHE A 108 -17.96 14.60 -16.54
N ALA A 109 -17.25 13.51 -16.28
CA ALA A 109 -17.82 12.18 -16.26
C ALA A 109 -18.00 11.75 -14.81
N TYR A 110 -19.10 11.05 -14.51
CA TYR A 110 -19.45 10.65 -13.14
C TYR A 110 -20.44 9.50 -13.13
N THR A 111 -20.56 8.84 -12.00
CA THR A 111 -21.55 7.78 -11.81
C THR A 111 -22.69 8.25 -10.91
N VAL A 112 -23.91 7.76 -11.17
CA VAL A 112 -25.06 7.79 -10.25
C VAL A 112 -25.58 6.37 -10.13
N GLY A 113 -25.56 5.84 -8.92
CA GLY A 113 -25.81 4.40 -8.72
C GLY A 113 -24.81 3.57 -9.51
N LYS A 114 -25.30 2.70 -10.40
CA LYS A 114 -24.50 1.81 -11.26
C LYS A 114 -24.33 2.34 -12.69
N SER A 115 -24.88 3.50 -13.01
CA SER A 115 -24.89 4.11 -14.34
C SER A 115 -23.84 5.20 -14.49
N LEU A 116 -23.35 5.39 -15.72
CA LEU A 116 -22.33 6.37 -16.08
C LEU A 116 -22.94 7.51 -16.92
N PHE A 117 -22.58 8.72 -16.56
CA PHE A 117 -23.05 9.96 -17.20
C PHE A 117 -21.89 10.92 -17.51
N ILE A 118 -22.13 11.85 -18.44
CA ILE A 118 -21.32 13.06 -18.60
C ILE A 118 -22.19 14.29 -18.34
N PHE A 119 -21.55 15.35 -17.85
CA PHE A 119 -22.15 16.67 -17.64
C PHE A 119 -21.41 17.71 -18.47
N SER A 120 -22.17 18.37 -19.37
CA SER A 120 -21.68 19.46 -20.20
C SER A 120 -22.82 20.52 -20.25
N GLY A 121 -23.07 21.16 -19.10
CA GLY A 121 -24.25 22.05 -18.89
C GLY A 121 -25.55 21.29 -18.65
N LYS A 122 -25.63 20.01 -18.97
CA LYS A 122 -26.74 19.10 -18.67
C LYS A 122 -26.21 17.66 -18.56
N GLN A 123 -26.97 16.83 -17.86
CA GLN A 123 -26.70 15.39 -17.77
C GLN A 123 -26.98 14.68 -19.09
N VAL A 124 -26.04 13.85 -19.53
CA VAL A 124 -26.17 13.00 -20.72
C VAL A 124 -25.76 11.58 -20.32
N PRO A 125 -26.59 10.56 -20.55
CA PRO A 125 -26.22 9.19 -20.26
C PRO A 125 -25.11 8.71 -21.23
N VAL A 126 -24.14 7.98 -20.69
CA VAL A 126 -23.10 7.26 -21.43
C VAL A 126 -23.44 5.78 -21.47
N ALA A 127 -23.79 5.22 -20.31
CA ALA A 127 -24.26 3.85 -20.16
C ALA A 127 -25.16 3.76 -18.92
N GLU A 128 -26.36 3.22 -19.12
CA GLU A 128 -27.34 3.03 -18.05
C GLU A 128 -27.36 1.54 -17.67
N SER A 129 -27.33 1.27 -16.36
CA SER A 129 -27.33 -0.09 -15.86
C SER A 129 -28.64 -0.79 -16.19
N GLU A 130 -28.54 -2.00 -16.76
CA GLU A 130 -29.69 -2.82 -17.15
C GLU A 130 -30.34 -3.52 -15.95
N ASN A 131 -29.56 -3.77 -14.89
CA ASN A 131 -30.01 -4.48 -13.68
C ASN A 131 -29.02 -4.29 -12.53
N GLU A 132 -29.31 -4.92 -11.39
CA GLU A 132 -28.46 -4.81 -10.18
C GLU A 132 -27.09 -5.49 -10.28
N GLU A 133 -26.81 -6.25 -11.32
CA GLU A 133 -25.55 -6.99 -11.49
C GLU A 133 -24.54 -6.25 -12.40
N ILE A 134 -25.01 -5.26 -13.16
CA ILE A 134 -24.18 -4.54 -14.13
C ILE A 134 -23.83 -3.15 -13.61
N THR A 135 -22.54 -2.82 -13.65
CA THR A 135 -22.01 -1.54 -13.17
C THR A 135 -21.12 -0.89 -14.23
N TYR A 136 -21.25 0.43 -14.40
CA TYR A 136 -20.48 1.21 -15.37
C TYR A 136 -19.64 2.30 -14.70
N GLY A 137 -18.42 2.51 -15.21
CA GLY A 137 -17.56 3.63 -14.81
C GLY A 137 -17.04 3.57 -13.37
N GLN A 138 -17.12 2.41 -12.73
CA GLN A 138 -16.59 2.19 -11.39
C GLN A 138 -15.32 1.32 -11.47
N SER A 139 -14.54 1.32 -10.40
CA SER A 139 -13.38 0.46 -10.28
C SER A 139 -13.78 -1.02 -10.32
N VAL A 140 -12.89 -1.84 -10.85
CA VAL A 140 -13.08 -3.29 -10.99
C VAL A 140 -11.99 -4.05 -10.24
N SER A 141 -12.08 -5.38 -10.23
CA SER A 141 -11.08 -6.29 -9.66
C SER A 141 -10.69 -5.91 -8.22
N ARG A 142 -11.68 -5.44 -7.44
CA ARG A 142 -11.54 -5.04 -6.03
C ARG A 142 -10.37 -4.07 -5.77
N ASN A 143 -10.05 -3.22 -6.75
CA ASN A 143 -8.91 -2.28 -6.76
C ASN A 143 -7.53 -2.95 -6.78
N GLU A 144 -7.44 -4.22 -7.11
CA GLU A 144 -6.16 -4.89 -7.35
C GLU A 144 -5.49 -4.40 -8.63
N PHE A 145 -4.26 -4.82 -8.88
CA PHE A 145 -3.48 -4.50 -10.10
C PHE A 145 -3.25 -2.99 -10.34
N GLY A 146 -3.27 -2.17 -9.28
CA GLY A 146 -3.15 -0.72 -9.41
C GLY A 146 -4.41 -0.03 -9.97
N ILE A 147 -5.53 -0.76 -10.09
CA ILE A 147 -6.80 -0.19 -10.55
C ILE A 147 -7.41 0.63 -9.41
N ASN A 148 -7.64 1.92 -9.65
CA ASN A 148 -8.24 2.84 -8.66
C ASN A 148 -9.38 3.69 -9.21
N GLY A 149 -9.87 3.37 -10.41
CA GLY A 149 -10.98 4.04 -11.06
C GLY A 149 -11.52 3.27 -12.26
N GLY A 150 -12.62 3.74 -12.83
CA GLY A 150 -13.28 3.08 -13.97
C GLY A 150 -13.62 4.01 -15.11
N ILE A 151 -13.11 5.26 -15.12
CA ILE A 151 -13.40 6.30 -16.09
C ILE A 151 -12.08 6.89 -16.61
N PHE A 152 -11.86 6.89 -17.91
CA PHE A 152 -10.59 7.26 -18.54
C PHE A 152 -10.82 8.18 -19.73
N TRP A 153 -10.66 9.50 -19.55
CA TRP A 153 -10.73 10.46 -20.64
C TRP A 153 -9.56 10.28 -21.64
N SER A 154 -9.87 10.41 -22.93
CA SER A 154 -8.82 10.53 -23.94
C SER A 154 -8.08 11.87 -23.81
N PRO A 155 -6.82 11.99 -24.27
CA PRO A 155 -6.03 13.24 -24.20
C PRO A 155 -6.74 14.46 -24.75
N SER A 156 -7.50 14.35 -25.84
CA SER A 156 -8.29 15.46 -26.36
C SER A 156 -9.62 15.71 -25.62
N GLY A 157 -10.03 14.79 -24.73
CA GLY A 157 -11.35 14.81 -24.07
C GLY A 157 -12.52 14.53 -25.01
N SER A 158 -12.26 14.10 -26.26
CA SER A 158 -13.31 13.78 -27.23
C SER A 158 -13.94 12.41 -27.03
N LYS A 159 -13.23 11.52 -26.34
CA LYS A 159 -13.65 10.14 -26.03
C LYS A 159 -13.49 9.83 -24.55
N LEU A 160 -14.31 8.87 -24.11
CA LEU A 160 -14.28 8.36 -22.72
C LEU A 160 -14.23 6.84 -22.75
N ALA A 161 -13.15 6.24 -22.25
CA ALA A 161 -13.14 4.83 -21.96
C ALA A 161 -13.68 4.57 -20.56
N PHE A 162 -14.36 3.44 -20.36
CA PHE A 162 -14.94 3.08 -19.09
C PHE A 162 -15.07 1.57 -18.92
N TYR A 163 -14.96 1.10 -17.70
CA TYR A 163 -15.26 -0.28 -17.38
C TYR A 163 -16.78 -0.53 -17.34
N ARG A 164 -17.20 -1.65 -17.92
CA ARG A 164 -18.45 -2.35 -17.66
C ARG A 164 -18.10 -3.60 -16.86
N LYS A 165 -18.65 -3.71 -15.66
CA LYS A 165 -18.49 -4.86 -14.79
C LYS A 165 -19.79 -5.65 -14.71
N ASP A 166 -19.72 -6.94 -14.95
CA ASP A 166 -20.81 -7.88 -14.83
C ASP A 166 -20.53 -8.86 -13.69
N GLU A 167 -21.31 -8.77 -12.62
CA GLU A 167 -21.20 -9.60 -11.42
C GLU A 167 -22.34 -10.65 -11.33
N SER A 168 -23.05 -10.94 -12.43
CA SER A 168 -24.18 -11.85 -12.43
C SER A 168 -23.82 -13.27 -11.98
N ARG A 169 -22.57 -13.68 -12.22
CA ARG A 169 -22.03 -15.00 -11.84
C ARG A 169 -21.38 -15.02 -10.45
N VAL A 170 -21.09 -13.85 -9.87
CA VAL A 170 -20.41 -13.74 -8.57
C VAL A 170 -21.40 -14.08 -7.45
N THR A 171 -20.97 -14.94 -6.53
CA THR A 171 -21.75 -15.35 -5.38
C THR A 171 -22.00 -14.17 -4.43
N ASN A 172 -23.23 -14.09 -3.92
CA ASN A 172 -23.60 -13.16 -2.86
C ASN A 172 -23.10 -13.68 -1.51
N PHE A 173 -22.44 -12.82 -0.75
CA PHE A 173 -22.10 -13.06 0.65
C PHE A 173 -23.01 -12.20 1.54
N PRO A 174 -23.75 -12.78 2.51
CA PRO A 174 -24.67 -12.03 3.36
C PRO A 174 -23.94 -11.34 4.51
N LEU A 175 -24.11 -10.02 4.65
CA LEU A 175 -23.72 -9.24 5.83
C LEU A 175 -24.98 -8.87 6.59
N LEU A 176 -25.01 -9.12 7.91
CA LEU A 176 -26.12 -8.72 8.77
C LEU A 176 -25.88 -7.31 9.31
N ASP A 177 -26.65 -6.34 8.82
CA ASP A 177 -26.69 -4.98 9.37
C ASP A 177 -27.76 -4.88 10.45
N ILE A 178 -27.34 -4.62 11.70
CA ILE A 178 -28.22 -4.53 12.88
C ILE A 178 -28.68 -3.11 13.21
N LYS A 179 -28.43 -2.12 12.34
CA LYS A 179 -28.85 -0.73 12.57
C LYS A 179 -30.35 -0.53 12.49
N THR A 180 -31.09 -1.44 11.87
CA THR A 180 -32.54 -1.44 11.87
C THR A 180 -33.09 -2.33 12.99
N ARG A 181 -34.37 -2.14 13.35
CA ARG A 181 -35.00 -2.87 14.45
C ARG A 181 -35.00 -4.39 14.27
N THR A 182 -35.12 -4.87 13.06
CA THR A 182 -35.23 -6.32 12.73
C THR A 182 -33.93 -6.89 12.17
N GLY A 183 -32.90 -6.05 11.96
CA GLY A 183 -31.74 -6.37 11.15
C GLY A 183 -32.09 -6.48 9.66
N GLU A 184 -31.10 -6.25 8.82
CA GLU A 184 -31.22 -6.36 7.36
C GLU A 184 -30.04 -7.15 6.80
N LEU A 185 -30.31 -8.03 5.83
CA LEU A 185 -29.24 -8.69 5.08
C LEU A 185 -28.78 -7.74 3.96
N ARG A 186 -27.52 -7.31 4.04
CA ARG A 186 -26.84 -6.62 2.97
C ARG A 186 -25.95 -7.62 2.23
N ASN A 187 -26.41 -8.08 1.08
CA ASN A 187 -25.60 -8.94 0.24
C ASN A 187 -24.50 -8.14 -0.46
N ILE A 188 -23.28 -8.68 -0.44
CA ILE A 188 -22.17 -8.16 -1.24
C ILE A 188 -21.73 -9.21 -2.26
N LYS A 189 -21.25 -8.79 -3.41
CA LYS A 189 -20.58 -9.67 -4.36
C LYS A 189 -19.20 -9.97 -3.85
N TYR A 190 -18.93 -11.23 -3.55
CA TYR A 190 -17.65 -11.64 -2.99
C TYR A 190 -17.17 -12.94 -3.66
N PRO A 191 -16.31 -12.82 -4.69
CA PRO A 191 -15.76 -14.00 -5.37
C PRO A 191 -14.64 -14.59 -4.51
N MET A 192 -14.89 -15.72 -3.86
CA MET A 192 -13.88 -16.43 -3.08
C MET A 192 -12.95 -17.23 -3.98
N ASN A 193 -11.75 -17.55 -3.49
CA ASN A 193 -10.75 -18.35 -4.19
C ASN A 193 -11.38 -19.60 -4.84
N GLY A 194 -11.10 -19.83 -6.13
CA GLY A 194 -11.64 -20.94 -6.92
C GLY A 194 -13.08 -20.77 -7.39
N MET A 195 -13.82 -19.74 -6.97
CA MET A 195 -15.19 -19.49 -7.38
C MET A 195 -15.27 -18.59 -8.64
N GLU A 196 -16.48 -18.44 -9.17
CA GLU A 196 -16.77 -17.55 -10.30
C GLU A 196 -16.43 -16.10 -9.94
N SER A 197 -15.79 -15.41 -10.88
CA SER A 197 -15.40 -14.00 -10.76
C SER A 197 -16.23 -13.09 -11.67
N GLU A 198 -16.00 -11.80 -11.57
CA GLU A 198 -16.63 -10.78 -12.41
C GLU A 198 -16.14 -10.86 -13.87
N GLU A 199 -17.00 -10.51 -14.81
CA GLU A 199 -16.63 -10.32 -16.22
C GLU A 199 -16.49 -8.84 -16.53
N ILE A 200 -15.32 -8.44 -17.03
CA ILE A 200 -15.00 -7.03 -17.33
C ILE A 200 -14.93 -6.81 -18.84
N SER A 201 -15.57 -5.72 -19.27
CA SER A 201 -15.45 -5.20 -20.64
C SER A 201 -15.01 -3.74 -20.60
N LEU A 202 -14.31 -3.29 -21.65
CA LEU A 202 -13.93 -1.88 -21.81
C LEU A 202 -14.76 -1.24 -22.92
N GLY A 203 -15.63 -0.29 -22.56
CA GLY A 203 -16.38 0.54 -23.49
C GLY A 203 -15.61 1.82 -23.84
N ILE A 204 -15.81 2.32 -25.05
CA ILE A 204 -15.30 3.59 -25.54
C ILE A 204 -16.47 4.40 -26.07
N TYR A 205 -16.79 5.49 -25.38
CA TYR A 205 -17.83 6.44 -25.77
C TYR A 205 -17.23 7.61 -26.54
N ASP A 206 -17.78 7.92 -27.70
CA ASP A 206 -17.43 9.12 -28.46
C ASP A 206 -18.42 10.23 -28.17
N ALA A 207 -17.95 11.33 -27.55
CA ALA A 207 -18.80 12.41 -27.09
C ALA A 207 -19.51 13.17 -28.22
N LYS A 208 -18.98 13.14 -29.44
CA LYS A 208 -19.55 13.82 -30.60
C LYS A 208 -20.69 13.00 -31.23
N SER A 209 -20.44 11.73 -31.53
CA SER A 209 -21.44 10.84 -32.14
C SER A 209 -22.42 10.25 -31.11
N ARG A 210 -22.10 10.29 -29.84
CA ARG A 210 -22.79 9.63 -28.72
C ARG A 210 -22.91 8.12 -28.85
N ASN A 211 -21.99 7.51 -29.57
CA ASN A 211 -21.94 6.06 -29.75
C ASN A 211 -20.91 5.44 -28.81
N THR A 212 -21.22 4.26 -28.30
CA THR A 212 -20.30 3.41 -27.54
C THR A 212 -19.91 2.20 -28.38
N VAL A 213 -18.63 1.88 -28.40
CA VAL A 213 -18.08 0.62 -28.93
C VAL A 213 -17.34 -0.09 -27.81
N TYR A 214 -17.24 -1.42 -27.87
CA TYR A 214 -16.51 -2.20 -26.88
C TYR A 214 -15.24 -2.79 -27.52
N CYS A 215 -14.14 -2.82 -26.73
CA CYS A 215 -12.90 -3.47 -27.15
C CYS A 215 -13.10 -4.98 -27.32
N SER A 216 -12.69 -5.51 -28.49
CA SER A 216 -12.78 -6.94 -28.81
C SER A 216 -11.66 -7.73 -28.12
N VAL A 217 -11.73 -7.88 -26.80
CA VAL A 217 -10.76 -8.65 -26.05
C VAL A 217 -11.15 -10.13 -26.08
N THR A 218 -10.25 -10.99 -26.55
CA THR A 218 -10.49 -12.44 -26.71
C THR A 218 -9.47 -13.30 -25.95
N ASP A 219 -8.43 -12.68 -25.40
CA ASP A 219 -7.40 -13.41 -24.65
C ASP A 219 -7.95 -13.98 -23.32
N PHE A 220 -7.50 -15.16 -22.93
CA PHE A 220 -7.62 -15.78 -21.60
C PHE A 220 -9.05 -16.08 -21.09
N GLY A 221 -10.06 -16.12 -21.97
CA GLY A 221 -11.44 -16.41 -21.56
C GLY A 221 -12.17 -15.19 -20.99
N TYR A 222 -13.26 -15.43 -20.23
CA TYR A 222 -14.15 -14.37 -19.75
C TYR A 222 -13.71 -13.78 -18.38
N ASP A 223 -13.10 -14.58 -17.52
CA ASP A 223 -12.70 -14.23 -16.16
C ASP A 223 -11.28 -13.65 -16.04
N ARG A 224 -10.74 -13.21 -17.18
CA ARG A 224 -9.49 -12.44 -17.27
C ARG A 224 -9.64 -11.08 -16.61
N TYR A 225 -8.52 -10.45 -16.28
CA TYR A 225 -8.48 -9.10 -15.76
C TYR A 225 -8.08 -8.11 -16.86
N LEU A 226 -8.81 -7.00 -17.00
CA LEU A 226 -8.48 -5.89 -17.88
C LEU A 226 -7.85 -4.78 -17.04
N THR A 227 -6.55 -4.88 -16.83
CA THR A 227 -5.82 -3.95 -15.96
C THR A 227 -5.39 -2.70 -16.72
N ASN A 228 -5.01 -1.68 -16.03
CA ASN A 228 -4.30 -0.47 -16.45
C ASN A 228 -4.51 -0.02 -17.91
N ILE A 229 -5.44 0.91 -18.07
CA ILE A 229 -5.86 1.46 -19.36
C ILE A 229 -4.99 2.66 -19.74
N SER A 230 -4.55 2.75 -21.00
CA SER A 230 -3.81 3.89 -21.53
C SER A 230 -4.31 4.30 -22.90
N TRP A 231 -4.44 5.62 -23.11
CA TRP A 231 -4.76 6.20 -24.42
C TRP A 231 -3.50 6.52 -25.22
N SER A 232 -3.54 6.34 -26.55
CA SER A 232 -2.53 6.95 -27.42
C SER A 232 -2.64 8.48 -27.39
N PRO A 233 -1.53 9.23 -27.61
CA PRO A 233 -1.54 10.69 -27.57
C PRO A 233 -2.50 11.38 -28.54
N ASP A 234 -2.90 10.68 -29.62
CA ASP A 234 -3.77 11.18 -30.69
C ASP A 234 -5.20 10.59 -30.66
N ASP A 235 -5.61 9.98 -29.53
CA ASP A 235 -6.93 9.37 -29.28
C ASP A 235 -7.32 8.23 -30.25
N LYS A 236 -6.38 7.72 -31.08
CA LYS A 236 -6.71 6.70 -32.08
C LYS A 236 -6.73 5.28 -31.53
N TYR A 237 -5.96 5.05 -30.48
CA TYR A 237 -5.80 3.72 -29.90
C TYR A 237 -5.92 3.75 -28.38
N ILE A 238 -6.35 2.62 -27.85
CA ILE A 238 -6.34 2.33 -26.43
C ILE A 238 -5.53 1.07 -26.17
N PHE A 239 -4.83 1.05 -25.04
CA PHE A 239 -3.96 -0.04 -24.62
C PHE A 239 -4.50 -0.64 -23.34
N ILE A 240 -4.53 -1.96 -23.29
CA ILE A 240 -5.01 -2.74 -22.14
C ILE A 240 -3.94 -3.77 -21.81
N GLN A 241 -3.55 -3.85 -20.55
CA GLN A 241 -2.82 -4.99 -20.03
C GLN A 241 -3.82 -6.06 -19.64
N VAL A 242 -3.93 -7.11 -20.46
CA VAL A 242 -4.85 -8.23 -20.25
C VAL A 242 -4.11 -9.31 -19.49
N LEU A 243 -4.55 -9.59 -18.27
CA LEU A 243 -3.97 -10.58 -17.38
C LEU A 243 -4.89 -11.81 -17.32
N ASP A 244 -4.33 -13.01 -17.39
CA ASP A 244 -5.09 -14.23 -17.20
C ASP A 244 -5.49 -14.44 -15.75
N ARG A 245 -6.44 -15.32 -15.47
CA ARG A 245 -6.91 -15.56 -14.11
C ARG A 245 -5.83 -16.13 -13.19
N THR A 246 -4.92 -16.97 -13.70
CA THR A 246 -3.80 -17.49 -12.91
C THR A 246 -2.74 -16.42 -12.60
N GLN A 247 -2.88 -15.25 -13.21
CA GLN A 247 -1.97 -14.11 -13.07
C GLN A 247 -0.52 -14.41 -13.49
N SER A 248 -0.31 -15.48 -14.26
CA SER A 248 1.00 -15.91 -14.77
C SER A 248 1.32 -15.34 -16.15
N HIS A 249 0.30 -14.93 -16.90
CA HIS A 249 0.41 -14.48 -18.29
C HIS A 249 -0.25 -13.12 -18.48
N CYS A 250 0.51 -12.11 -18.90
CA CYS A 250 0.01 -10.77 -19.19
C CYS A 250 0.36 -10.34 -20.61
N LYS A 251 -0.61 -9.75 -21.33
CA LYS A 251 -0.43 -9.19 -22.67
C LYS A 251 -0.78 -7.71 -22.69
N LEU A 252 0.16 -6.88 -23.15
CA LEU A 252 -0.13 -5.49 -23.50
C LEU A 252 -0.70 -5.45 -24.91
N ASN A 253 -2.00 -5.26 -25.03
CA ASN A 253 -2.73 -5.23 -26.28
C ASN A 253 -3.11 -3.81 -26.70
N MET A 254 -3.13 -3.59 -28.01
CA MET A 254 -3.52 -2.34 -28.66
C MET A 254 -4.85 -2.54 -29.40
N TYR A 255 -5.81 -1.65 -29.17
CA TYR A 255 -7.13 -1.66 -29.79
C TYR A 255 -7.39 -0.33 -30.50
N ARG A 256 -8.15 -0.35 -31.60
CA ARG A 256 -8.56 0.85 -32.32
C ARG A 256 -9.73 1.51 -31.59
N ALA A 257 -9.60 2.79 -31.27
CA ALA A 257 -10.59 3.52 -30.48
C ALA A 257 -11.90 3.84 -31.22
N SER A 258 -11.94 3.75 -32.56
CA SER A 258 -13.12 4.04 -33.36
C SER A 258 -14.15 2.90 -33.41
N ASP A 259 -13.72 1.66 -33.26
CA ASP A 259 -14.54 0.46 -33.41
C ASP A 259 -14.24 -0.65 -32.41
N GLY A 260 -13.28 -0.44 -31.50
CA GLY A 260 -12.85 -1.43 -30.50
C GLY A 260 -12.07 -2.60 -31.07
N ALA A 261 -11.71 -2.61 -32.35
CA ALA A 261 -11.05 -3.72 -33.00
C ALA A 261 -9.64 -3.95 -32.45
N PHE A 262 -9.29 -5.22 -32.18
CA PHE A 262 -7.93 -5.62 -31.84
C PHE A 262 -6.96 -5.30 -32.98
N VAL A 263 -5.84 -4.69 -32.66
CA VAL A 263 -4.79 -4.34 -33.62
C VAL A 263 -3.63 -5.33 -33.51
N ARG A 264 -3.04 -5.44 -32.34
CA ARG A 264 -1.92 -6.34 -32.05
C ARG A 264 -1.59 -6.44 -30.58
N THR A 265 -0.91 -7.50 -30.19
CA THR A 265 -0.16 -7.58 -28.94
C THR A 265 1.19 -6.89 -29.10
N ILE A 266 1.55 -6.00 -28.19
CA ILE A 266 2.82 -5.26 -28.19
C ILE A 266 3.88 -6.00 -27.38
N LEU A 267 3.53 -6.43 -26.15
CA LEU A 267 4.41 -7.12 -25.22
C LEU A 267 3.65 -8.30 -24.61
N THR A 268 4.39 -9.35 -24.28
CA THR A 268 3.92 -10.47 -23.46
C THR A 268 4.86 -10.63 -22.29
N GLU A 269 4.29 -10.83 -21.10
CA GLU A 269 5.00 -11.10 -19.85
C GLU A 269 4.50 -12.42 -19.29
N ASP A 270 5.44 -13.34 -19.02
CA ASP A 270 5.16 -14.65 -18.42
C ASP A 270 6.01 -14.80 -17.17
N ASN A 271 5.43 -15.32 -16.10
CA ASN A 271 6.13 -15.57 -14.83
C ASN A 271 5.58 -16.85 -14.19
N ALA A 272 6.47 -17.74 -13.77
CA ALA A 272 6.08 -19.01 -13.17
C ALA A 272 5.36 -18.84 -11.81
N ARG A 273 5.52 -17.69 -11.15
CA ARG A 273 4.79 -17.35 -9.91
C ARG A 273 3.59 -16.47 -10.27
N TYR A 274 3.84 -15.20 -10.54
CA TYR A 274 2.81 -14.27 -11.01
C TYR A 274 3.43 -13.04 -11.67
N THR A 275 2.68 -12.39 -12.55
CA THR A 275 2.97 -11.05 -13.08
C THR A 275 2.11 -10.02 -12.36
N GLU A 276 2.59 -8.79 -12.20
CA GLU A 276 1.83 -7.70 -11.59
C GLU A 276 1.84 -6.45 -12.46
N PRO A 277 0.87 -6.29 -13.35
CA PRO A 277 0.71 -5.08 -14.13
C PRO A 277 0.10 -3.95 -13.27
N LEU A 278 0.92 -3.34 -12.40
CA LEU A 278 0.48 -2.35 -11.42
C LEU A 278 0.31 -0.94 -12.00
N ASP A 279 0.83 -0.68 -13.19
CA ASP A 279 0.88 0.66 -13.76
C ASP A 279 0.39 0.68 -15.21
N PRO A 280 -0.21 1.82 -15.66
CA PRO A 280 -0.44 2.06 -17.09
C PRO A 280 0.89 2.26 -17.82
N ILE A 281 0.87 2.20 -19.14
CA ILE A 281 2.02 2.67 -19.93
C ILE A 281 2.01 4.19 -20.03
N TRP A 282 3.20 4.80 -20.00
CA TRP A 282 3.35 6.26 -20.06
C TRP A 282 3.99 6.69 -21.36
N PHE A 283 3.25 7.36 -22.22
CA PHE A 283 3.78 7.82 -23.49
C PHE A 283 4.84 8.92 -23.31
N VAL A 284 5.85 8.89 -24.17
CA VAL A 284 6.90 9.92 -24.24
C VAL A 284 6.37 11.06 -25.11
N LYS A 285 5.73 12.06 -24.46
CA LYS A 285 5.02 13.15 -25.14
C LYS A 285 4.04 12.66 -26.22
N GLU A 286 4.04 13.31 -27.38
CA GLU A 286 3.17 13.06 -28.52
C GLU A 286 3.69 11.95 -29.44
N THR A 287 4.51 11.03 -28.93
CA THR A 287 5.07 9.91 -29.71
C THR A 287 4.39 8.60 -29.36
N TYR A 288 4.59 7.60 -30.20
CA TYR A 288 4.19 6.20 -29.92
C TYR A 288 5.28 5.40 -29.19
N SER A 289 6.32 6.06 -28.70
CA SER A 289 7.23 5.48 -27.72
C SER A 289 6.65 5.68 -26.31
N PHE A 290 6.78 4.69 -25.47
CA PHE A 290 6.25 4.73 -24.10
C PHE A 290 7.22 4.11 -23.11
N ILE A 291 7.01 4.40 -21.84
CA ILE A 291 7.72 3.81 -20.71
C ILE A 291 6.85 2.69 -20.14
N TYR A 292 7.46 1.55 -19.90
CA TYR A 292 6.86 0.36 -19.32
C TYR A 292 7.65 -0.07 -18.10
N ARG A 293 6.98 -0.46 -17.01
CA ARG A 293 7.61 -0.92 -15.76
C ARG A 293 7.32 -2.41 -15.54
N THR A 294 8.35 -3.21 -15.30
CA THR A 294 8.21 -4.65 -15.05
C THR A 294 9.41 -5.20 -14.28
N ASP A 295 9.19 -6.26 -13.49
CA ASP A 295 10.23 -7.07 -12.84
C ASP A 295 10.55 -8.36 -13.61
N ASN A 296 9.79 -8.70 -14.64
CA ASN A 296 9.88 -9.97 -15.36
C ASN A 296 11.14 -10.09 -16.25
N ARG A 297 11.93 -9.02 -16.40
CA ARG A 297 13.08 -9.01 -17.31
C ARG A 297 14.42 -9.17 -16.59
N ASP A 298 14.54 -8.68 -15.37
CA ASP A 298 15.81 -8.69 -14.63
C ASP A 298 15.63 -8.89 -13.11
N GLY A 299 14.40 -9.20 -12.68
CA GLY A 299 14.09 -9.51 -11.29
C GLY A 299 13.85 -8.28 -10.40
N TYR A 300 13.92 -7.07 -10.96
CA TYR A 300 13.59 -5.82 -10.27
C TYR A 300 12.61 -4.99 -11.12
N ARG A 301 11.72 -4.23 -10.49
CA ARG A 301 10.81 -3.34 -11.22
C ARG A 301 11.57 -2.16 -11.81
N ASN A 302 12.22 -2.40 -12.96
CA ASN A 302 12.92 -1.39 -13.75
C ASN A 302 12.00 -0.77 -14.82
N LEU A 303 12.40 0.41 -15.33
CA LEU A 303 11.74 1.09 -16.43
C LEU A 303 12.36 0.72 -17.77
N TYR A 304 11.52 0.50 -18.77
CA TYR A 304 11.89 0.17 -20.14
C TYR A 304 11.25 1.17 -21.10
N LEU A 305 12.02 1.65 -22.06
CA LEU A 305 11.54 2.42 -23.20
C LEU A 305 11.08 1.45 -24.26
N CYS A 306 9.82 1.54 -24.66
CA CYS A 306 9.16 0.65 -25.63
C CYS A 306 8.52 1.45 -26.76
N ASP A 307 8.12 0.77 -27.84
CA ASP A 307 7.26 1.32 -28.89
C ASP A 307 6.16 0.33 -29.27
N THR A 308 5.19 0.80 -30.04
CA THR A 308 4.06 0.00 -30.51
C THR A 308 4.44 -1.05 -31.58
N LEU A 309 5.70 -1.12 -31.98
CA LEU A 309 6.23 -2.15 -32.88
C LEU A 309 6.86 -3.31 -32.11
N GLY A 310 6.93 -3.22 -30.76
CA GLY A 310 7.50 -4.25 -29.90
C GLY A 310 8.99 -4.08 -29.62
N SER A 311 9.58 -2.92 -29.99
CA SER A 311 10.97 -2.62 -29.58
C SER A 311 11.01 -2.34 -28.06
N VAL A 312 12.00 -2.90 -27.38
CA VAL A 312 12.21 -2.72 -25.94
C VAL A 312 13.65 -2.36 -25.68
N ARG A 313 13.88 -1.35 -24.84
CA ARG A 313 15.20 -0.94 -24.39
C ARG A 313 15.17 -0.54 -22.92
N ARG A 314 16.11 -1.03 -22.14
CA ARG A 314 16.23 -0.70 -20.72
C ARG A 314 16.48 0.81 -20.53
N LEU A 315 15.71 1.44 -19.67
CA LEU A 315 15.83 2.86 -19.29
C LEU A 315 16.56 3.03 -17.94
N THR A 316 16.23 2.16 -16.96
CA THR A 316 16.93 2.05 -15.68
C THR A 316 17.56 0.68 -15.53
N SER A 317 18.63 0.57 -14.74
CA SER A 317 19.35 -0.69 -14.49
C SER A 317 19.88 -0.68 -13.07
N VAL A 318 18.98 -0.90 -12.11
CA VAL A 318 19.28 -0.85 -10.70
C VAL A 318 18.78 -2.13 -10.02
N ASP A 319 19.49 -2.57 -8.98
CA ASP A 319 19.12 -3.74 -8.17
C ASP A 319 18.18 -3.31 -7.04
N ALA A 320 17.12 -2.57 -7.41
CA ALA A 320 16.06 -2.09 -6.53
C ALA A 320 14.83 -1.77 -7.36
N ASP A 321 13.68 -1.66 -6.71
CA ASP A 321 12.45 -1.28 -7.38
C ASP A 321 12.42 0.21 -7.70
N VAL A 322 11.98 0.51 -8.90
CA VAL A 322 11.82 1.85 -9.44
C VAL A 322 10.34 2.18 -9.56
N LYS A 323 9.94 3.38 -9.13
CA LYS A 323 8.58 3.92 -9.32
C LYS A 323 8.66 5.10 -10.28
N TYR A 324 7.91 5.05 -11.37
CA TYR A 324 7.84 6.14 -12.34
C TYR A 324 7.18 7.38 -11.70
N VAL A 325 7.75 8.56 -11.95
CA VAL A 325 7.22 9.84 -11.48
C VAL A 325 6.69 10.68 -12.63
N GLY A 326 7.41 10.72 -13.76
CA GLY A 326 6.97 11.49 -14.90
C GLY A 326 8.01 11.64 -16.01
N ASN A 327 7.58 12.24 -17.14
CA ASN A 327 8.48 12.61 -18.23
C ASN A 327 8.00 13.86 -18.96
N ASN A 328 8.95 14.63 -19.51
CA ASN A 328 8.68 15.78 -20.37
C ASN A 328 9.13 15.55 -21.84
N GLY A 329 9.37 14.30 -22.22
CA GLY A 329 9.87 13.90 -23.54
C GLY A 329 11.38 14.06 -23.74
N LYS A 330 12.09 14.70 -22.79
CA LYS A 330 13.55 14.87 -22.81
C LYS A 330 14.20 14.26 -21.57
N SER A 331 13.50 14.20 -20.48
CA SER A 331 13.94 13.61 -19.22
C SER A 331 12.82 12.73 -18.66
N VAL A 332 13.21 11.70 -17.95
CA VAL A 332 12.33 10.80 -17.18
C VAL A 332 12.77 10.88 -15.73
N TRP A 333 11.81 11.09 -14.84
CA TRP A 333 12.01 11.09 -13.39
C TRP A 333 11.41 9.85 -12.79
N TYR A 334 12.10 9.29 -11.83
CA TYR A 334 11.67 8.12 -11.09
C TYR A 334 12.16 8.18 -9.65
N THR A 335 11.47 7.50 -8.75
CA THR A 335 12.00 7.24 -7.41
C THR A 335 12.47 5.81 -7.29
N SER A 336 13.47 5.57 -6.43
CA SER A 336 14.06 4.25 -6.24
C SER A 336 14.62 4.09 -4.84
N ALA A 337 14.60 2.85 -4.35
CA ALA A 337 15.23 2.40 -3.12
C ALA A 337 16.69 1.94 -3.32
N GLU A 338 17.36 2.32 -4.43
CA GLU A 338 18.71 1.85 -4.77
C GLU A 338 19.80 2.30 -3.79
N VAL A 339 19.53 3.30 -2.95
CA VAL A 339 20.46 3.77 -1.90
C VAL A 339 20.35 2.89 -0.67
N SER A 340 19.13 2.59 -0.25
CA SER A 340 18.80 1.73 0.87
C SER A 340 17.36 1.24 0.71
N PRO A 341 17.03 -0.02 1.07
CA PRO A 341 15.66 -0.52 1.02
C PRO A 341 14.65 0.28 1.85
N VAL A 342 15.11 1.03 2.82
CA VAL A 342 14.28 1.90 3.69
C VAL A 342 14.28 3.37 3.27
N GLU A 343 15.01 3.73 2.21
CA GLU A 343 15.04 5.09 1.67
C GLU A 343 14.39 5.15 0.29
N GLN A 344 13.81 6.28 -0.04
CA GLN A 344 13.20 6.54 -1.34
C GLN A 344 13.78 7.85 -1.89
N HIS A 345 14.47 7.79 -3.03
CA HIS A 345 15.12 8.94 -3.62
C HIS A 345 14.67 9.23 -5.04
N LEU A 346 14.66 10.52 -5.41
CA LEU A 346 14.37 10.97 -6.77
C LEU A 346 15.62 10.92 -7.64
N PHE A 347 15.47 10.33 -8.82
CA PHE A 347 16.48 10.26 -9.87
C PHE A 347 15.93 10.81 -11.18
N ARG A 348 16.83 11.23 -12.07
CA ARG A 348 16.55 11.65 -13.42
C ARG A 348 17.47 10.95 -14.42
N VAL A 349 16.92 10.51 -15.55
CA VAL A 349 17.67 10.14 -16.75
C VAL A 349 17.24 11.05 -17.89
N ASP A 350 18.19 11.53 -18.70
CA ASP A 350 17.88 12.27 -19.91
C ASP A 350 17.70 11.32 -21.07
N LEU A 351 16.67 11.58 -21.88
CA LEU A 351 16.21 10.73 -22.98
C LEU A 351 16.16 11.54 -24.27
N ARG A 352 16.78 11.00 -25.31
CA ARG A 352 16.62 11.50 -26.67
C ARG A 352 16.26 10.35 -27.60
N LEU A 353 15.04 10.35 -28.10
CA LEU A 353 14.55 9.32 -29.04
C LEU A 353 15.36 9.33 -30.34
N GLY A 354 15.49 8.17 -30.96
CA GLY A 354 15.99 8.04 -32.32
C GLY A 354 14.95 8.55 -33.33
N LYS A 355 15.21 8.33 -34.62
CA LYS A 355 14.31 8.79 -35.71
C LYS A 355 13.47 7.65 -36.28
N GLY A 356 12.18 7.91 -36.54
CA GLY A 356 11.24 6.99 -37.22
C GLY A 356 11.19 5.62 -36.53
N ALA A 357 11.28 4.54 -37.31
CA ALA A 357 11.25 3.16 -36.79
C ALA A 357 12.40 2.81 -35.83
N LYS A 358 13.41 3.66 -35.72
CA LYS A 358 14.52 3.51 -34.77
C LYS A 358 14.35 4.40 -33.53
N ALA A 359 13.15 4.87 -33.23
CA ALA A 359 12.89 5.73 -32.09
C ALA A 359 13.43 5.14 -30.78
N VAL A 360 13.13 3.90 -30.49
CA VAL A 360 13.57 3.17 -29.30
C VAL A 360 15.00 2.64 -29.46
N SER A 361 15.28 1.86 -30.51
CA SER A 361 16.59 1.23 -30.70
C SER A 361 17.74 2.24 -30.87
N GLY A 362 17.49 3.39 -31.47
CA GLY A 362 18.42 4.49 -31.66
C GLY A 362 18.40 5.56 -30.55
N ALA A 363 17.63 5.35 -29.48
CA ALA A 363 17.53 6.32 -28.41
C ALA A 363 18.87 6.50 -27.67
N LYS A 364 19.14 7.71 -27.18
CA LYS A 364 20.26 8.03 -26.27
C LYS A 364 19.71 8.24 -24.88
N ILE A 365 20.21 7.48 -23.92
CA ILE A 365 19.81 7.52 -22.50
C ILE A 365 21.05 7.86 -21.68
N SER A 366 20.97 8.87 -20.83
CA SER A 366 22.08 9.27 -19.95
C SER A 366 22.23 8.29 -18.77
N LYS A 367 23.32 8.42 -18.04
CA LYS A 367 23.39 7.81 -16.69
C LYS A 367 22.38 8.51 -15.77
N PRO A 368 21.80 7.79 -14.78
CA PRO A 368 20.95 8.39 -13.75
C PRO A 368 21.69 9.46 -12.94
N VAL A 369 20.94 10.49 -12.56
CA VAL A 369 21.41 11.55 -11.65
C VAL A 369 20.46 11.57 -10.45
N ARG A 370 20.98 11.32 -9.24
CA ARG A 370 20.22 11.49 -7.99
C ARG A 370 19.98 12.96 -7.71
N LEU A 371 18.74 13.34 -7.45
CA LEU A 371 18.32 14.73 -7.22
C LEU A 371 18.04 15.04 -5.75
N THR A 372 17.63 14.05 -4.95
CA THR A 372 17.45 14.15 -3.50
C THR A 372 18.66 13.56 -2.78
N THR A 373 19.34 14.35 -1.94
CA THR A 373 20.60 13.96 -1.28
C THR A 373 20.47 13.77 0.22
N GLN A 374 19.41 14.28 0.83
CA GLN A 374 19.09 14.08 2.24
C GLN A 374 18.66 12.63 2.47
N GLU A 375 19.11 12.05 3.57
CA GLU A 375 18.68 10.73 4.02
C GLU A 375 17.16 10.71 4.28
N GLY A 376 16.51 9.63 3.94
CA GLY A 376 15.13 9.37 4.30
C GLY A 376 14.20 8.97 3.15
N TRP A 377 12.92 9.14 3.41
CA TRP A 377 11.84 8.78 2.49
C TRP A 377 11.27 10.03 1.83
N HIS A 378 11.50 10.17 0.51
CA HIS A 378 11.07 11.29 -0.30
C HIS A 378 9.78 10.97 -1.07
N SER A 379 8.82 11.87 -0.99
CA SER A 379 7.56 11.85 -1.76
C SER A 379 7.55 13.05 -2.70
N ILE A 380 7.46 12.80 -3.99
CA ILE A 380 7.70 13.77 -5.05
C ILE A 380 6.41 14.07 -5.81
N SER A 381 6.13 15.37 -6.01
CA SER A 381 5.01 15.84 -6.84
C SER A 381 5.50 16.94 -7.78
N PHE A 382 5.50 16.69 -9.10
CA PHE A 382 5.82 17.66 -10.13
C PHE A 382 4.61 18.51 -10.51
N ASN A 383 4.85 19.74 -11.00
CA ASN A 383 3.87 20.46 -11.79
C ASN A 383 3.72 19.82 -13.19
N ASN A 384 2.66 20.17 -13.93
CA ASN A 384 2.36 19.55 -15.24
C ASN A 384 3.47 19.79 -16.29
N GLU A 385 4.20 20.92 -16.18
CA GLU A 385 5.32 21.26 -17.06
C GLU A 385 6.61 20.50 -16.72
N TYR A 386 6.66 19.77 -15.62
CA TYR A 386 7.87 19.12 -15.11
C TYR A 386 9.05 20.08 -14.96
N SER A 387 8.78 21.32 -14.59
CA SER A 387 9.79 22.37 -14.36
C SER A 387 10.19 22.51 -12.89
N GLU A 388 9.27 22.21 -12.00
CA GLU A 388 9.43 22.25 -10.55
C GLU A 388 8.73 21.08 -9.86
N TYR A 389 9.22 20.71 -8.69
CA TYR A 389 8.57 19.68 -7.88
C TYR A 389 8.57 20.04 -6.40
N ILE A 390 7.57 19.53 -5.71
CA ILE A 390 7.47 19.51 -4.25
C ILE A 390 8.14 18.22 -3.78
N ASP A 391 9.10 18.34 -2.88
CA ASP A 391 9.79 17.25 -2.19
C ASP A 391 9.33 17.24 -0.72
N SER A 392 8.48 16.30 -0.35
CA SER A 392 8.08 16.10 1.05
C SER A 392 8.82 14.88 1.60
N TYR A 393 9.74 15.08 2.53
CA TYR A 393 10.51 13.98 3.09
C TYR A 393 10.57 14.00 4.61
N SER A 394 10.88 12.87 5.17
CA SER A 394 11.25 12.66 6.57
C SER A 394 12.39 11.66 6.65
N SER A 395 13.17 11.71 7.74
CA SER A 395 14.13 10.65 8.07
C SER A 395 13.89 10.14 9.48
N PHE A 396 14.67 9.14 9.91
CA PHE A 396 14.50 8.57 11.23
C PHE A 396 14.52 9.63 12.36
N ASN A 397 15.32 10.68 12.18
CA ASN A 397 15.47 11.77 13.15
C ASN A 397 14.92 13.13 12.67
N VAL A 398 14.36 13.20 11.46
CA VAL A 398 13.76 14.42 10.89
C VAL A 398 12.27 14.22 10.71
N PRO A 399 11.42 14.94 11.46
CA PRO A 399 9.97 14.73 11.45
C PRO A 399 9.35 14.92 10.06
N ARG A 400 9.54 16.08 9.44
CA ARG A 400 9.14 16.37 8.06
C ARG A 400 9.77 17.67 7.55
N VAL A 401 10.17 17.64 6.30
CA VAL A 401 10.57 18.82 5.52
C VAL A 401 9.79 18.81 4.21
N VAL A 402 9.29 19.95 3.79
CA VAL A 402 8.65 20.15 2.49
C VAL A 402 9.37 21.27 1.76
N ASP A 403 9.99 20.93 0.65
CA ASP A 403 10.77 21.84 -0.18
C ASP A 403 10.16 21.96 -1.57
N LEU A 404 10.15 23.16 -2.12
CA LEU A 404 9.96 23.40 -3.54
C LEU A 404 11.32 23.39 -4.23
N ARG A 405 11.48 22.60 -5.29
CA ARG A 405 12.71 22.43 -6.04
C ARG A 405 12.50 22.54 -7.54
N LYS A 406 13.54 22.98 -8.25
CA LYS A 406 13.62 22.91 -9.72
C LYS A 406 13.78 21.46 -10.18
N ALA A 407 13.42 21.16 -11.42
CA ALA A 407 13.58 19.86 -12.05
C ALA A 407 15.01 19.30 -12.07
N ASP A 408 16.01 20.15 -11.83
CA ASP A 408 17.42 19.77 -11.68
C ASP A 408 17.87 19.51 -10.22
N GLY A 409 16.93 19.61 -9.26
CA GLY A 409 17.15 19.38 -7.83
C GLY A 409 17.47 20.63 -7.01
N LYS A 410 17.69 21.79 -7.64
CA LYS A 410 18.00 23.04 -6.90
C LYS A 410 16.82 23.47 -6.04
N LEU A 411 17.11 23.79 -4.78
CA LEU A 411 16.14 24.36 -3.86
C LEU A 411 15.66 25.73 -4.36
N VAL A 412 14.36 25.90 -4.47
CA VAL A 412 13.69 27.18 -4.70
C VAL A 412 13.30 27.79 -3.36
N ARG A 413 12.63 26.98 -2.51
CA ARG A 413 12.09 27.44 -1.24
C ARG A 413 11.85 26.27 -0.29
N ASN A 414 12.08 26.48 1.01
CA ASN A 414 11.51 25.64 2.04
C ASN A 414 10.07 26.10 2.32
N ILE A 415 9.12 25.17 2.24
CA ILE A 415 7.69 25.42 2.50
C ILE A 415 7.35 25.10 3.95
N LEU A 416 7.93 24.00 4.49
CA LEU A 416 7.69 23.53 5.84
C LEU A 416 8.94 22.83 6.39
N THR A 417 9.31 23.17 7.62
CA THR A 417 10.16 22.33 8.46
C THR A 417 9.41 22.07 9.76
N ALA A 418 8.90 20.86 9.93
CA ALA A 418 8.08 20.48 11.08
C ALA A 418 8.96 20.28 12.33
N GLU A 419 8.51 20.80 13.45
CA GLU A 419 9.11 20.51 14.76
C GLU A 419 8.82 19.06 15.18
N ASN A 420 9.59 18.55 16.13
CA ASN A 420 9.32 17.27 16.75
C ASN A 420 7.96 17.31 17.53
N PRO A 421 6.93 16.58 17.08
CA PRO A 421 5.63 16.59 17.73
C PRO A 421 5.64 15.93 19.12
N LEU A 422 6.68 15.15 19.40
CA LEU A 422 6.81 14.38 20.65
C LEU A 422 7.67 15.08 21.71
N LYS A 423 8.09 16.34 21.47
CA LYS A 423 8.98 17.08 22.39
C LYS A 423 8.43 17.21 23.81
N ASP A 424 7.11 17.24 23.97
CA ASP A 424 6.42 17.40 25.25
C ASP A 424 5.92 16.06 25.83
N TYR A 425 6.18 14.93 25.15
CA TYR A 425 5.76 13.61 25.57
C TYR A 425 6.94 12.80 26.13
N ARG A 426 6.65 11.96 27.11
CA ARG A 426 7.61 11.03 27.68
C ARG A 426 7.77 9.82 26.74
N THR A 427 8.95 9.63 26.20
CA THR A 427 9.25 8.58 25.22
C THR A 427 10.53 7.83 25.59
N GLY A 428 10.57 6.55 25.23
CA GLY A 428 11.78 5.75 25.28
C GLY A 428 12.69 5.97 24.05
N GLU A 429 13.87 5.36 24.10
CA GLU A 429 14.77 5.34 22.96
C GLU A 429 14.15 4.55 21.80
N ALA A 430 14.23 5.09 20.57
CA ALA A 430 13.84 4.39 19.36
C ALA A 430 15.08 3.99 18.54
N MET A 431 15.03 2.81 17.94
CA MET A 431 16.13 2.24 17.15
C MET A 431 15.63 1.75 15.79
N LEU A 432 16.43 1.96 14.78
CA LEU A 432 16.30 1.35 13.45
C LEU A 432 17.48 0.41 13.25
N GLY A 433 17.23 -0.80 12.77
CA GLY A 433 18.29 -1.79 12.59
C GLY A 433 17.92 -2.87 11.59
N THR A 434 18.83 -3.84 11.45
CA THR A 434 18.65 -4.99 10.57
C THR A 434 18.92 -6.30 11.28
N VAL A 435 18.24 -7.35 10.84
CA VAL A 435 18.48 -8.73 11.23
C VAL A 435 18.43 -9.61 9.98
N LYS A 436 19.22 -10.68 9.93
CA LYS A 436 19.20 -11.56 8.76
C LYS A 436 17.83 -12.23 8.56
N SER A 437 17.43 -12.43 7.30
CA SER A 437 16.34 -13.33 6.97
C SER A 437 16.68 -14.76 7.40
N ALA A 438 15.69 -15.61 7.58
CA ALA A 438 15.88 -16.98 8.05
C ALA A 438 16.77 -17.83 7.12
N ASP A 439 16.81 -17.50 5.82
CA ASP A 439 17.70 -18.13 4.84
C ASP A 439 19.10 -17.48 4.78
N GLY A 440 19.33 -16.42 5.56
CA GLY A 440 20.61 -15.71 5.66
C GLY A 440 20.97 -14.79 4.50
N LYS A 441 20.11 -14.69 3.47
CA LYS A 441 20.43 -13.96 2.23
C LYS A 441 20.23 -12.46 2.32
N TYR A 442 19.24 -12.00 3.11
CA TYR A 442 18.78 -10.63 3.14
C TYR A 442 18.93 -10.03 4.53
N ASP A 443 19.02 -8.71 4.62
CA ASP A 443 18.93 -7.95 5.85
C ASP A 443 17.51 -7.42 5.99
N ASN A 444 16.70 -8.02 6.86
CA ASN A 444 15.36 -7.55 7.18
C ASN A 444 15.44 -6.38 8.13
N TRP A 445 14.74 -5.30 7.81
CA TRP A 445 14.75 -4.08 8.61
C TRP A 445 13.75 -4.18 9.76
N TYR A 446 14.12 -3.60 10.92
CA TYR A 446 13.25 -3.49 12.09
C TYR A 446 13.30 -2.10 12.71
N ARG A 447 12.24 -1.72 13.42
CA ARG A 447 12.25 -0.65 14.42
C ARG A 447 11.94 -1.22 15.79
N LEU A 448 12.53 -0.63 16.81
CA LEU A 448 12.40 -1.07 18.20
C LEU A 448 12.27 0.16 19.11
N PHE A 449 11.33 0.09 20.04
CA PHE A 449 11.11 1.11 21.05
C PHE A 449 11.34 0.53 22.45
N LEU A 450 12.20 1.17 23.22
CA LEU A 450 12.43 0.83 24.63
C LEU A 450 11.44 1.58 25.52
N PRO A 451 11.16 1.07 26.73
CA PRO A 451 10.42 1.83 27.75
C PRO A 451 11.01 3.21 28.02
N ALA A 452 10.16 4.19 28.35
CA ALA A 452 10.60 5.56 28.61
C ALA A 452 11.54 5.69 29.81
N ASP A 453 11.41 4.80 30.80
CA ASP A 453 12.22 4.67 32.00
C ASP A 453 13.10 3.40 31.96
N PHE A 454 13.61 3.08 30.77
CA PHE A 454 14.39 1.86 30.56
C PHE A 454 15.61 1.76 31.49
N ASP A 455 15.73 0.60 32.15
CA ASP A 455 16.83 0.20 33.02
C ASP A 455 17.33 -1.17 32.59
N ALA A 456 18.53 -1.25 32.07
CA ALA A 456 19.12 -2.48 31.55
C ALA A 456 19.31 -3.61 32.60
N SER A 457 19.13 -3.30 33.89
CA SER A 457 19.17 -4.30 34.98
C SER A 457 17.83 -5.01 35.22
N LYS A 458 16.75 -4.50 34.61
CA LYS A 458 15.39 -5.06 34.71
C LYS A 458 15.07 -5.92 33.49
N LYS A 459 14.01 -6.72 33.60
CA LYS A 459 13.46 -7.48 32.50
C LYS A 459 12.10 -6.91 32.08
N TYR A 460 11.90 -6.81 30.78
CA TYR A 460 10.72 -6.21 30.17
C TYR A 460 9.98 -7.20 29.26
N PRO A 461 8.64 -7.18 29.27
CA PRO A 461 7.84 -7.90 28.29
C PRO A 461 8.04 -7.30 26.90
N VAL A 462 7.81 -8.10 25.86
CA VAL A 462 7.92 -7.70 24.46
C VAL A 462 6.56 -7.78 23.78
N VAL A 463 6.20 -6.76 23.00
CA VAL A 463 5.09 -6.82 22.06
C VAL A 463 5.65 -6.72 20.65
N LEU A 464 5.49 -7.80 19.87
CA LEU A 464 5.70 -7.80 18.43
C LEU A 464 4.45 -7.21 17.76
N TYR A 465 4.59 -6.09 17.03
CA TYR A 465 3.57 -5.68 16.08
C TYR A 465 3.94 -6.22 14.69
N VAL A 466 3.06 -7.00 14.08
CA VAL A 466 3.31 -7.66 12.80
C VAL A 466 2.22 -7.34 11.77
N TYR A 467 2.61 -7.07 10.53
CA TYR A 467 1.73 -7.17 9.37
C TYR A 467 2.20 -8.32 8.47
N GLY A 468 3.38 -8.18 7.87
CA GLY A 468 4.11 -9.26 7.17
C GLY A 468 3.58 -9.62 5.78
N GLY A 469 2.44 -9.05 5.36
CA GLY A 469 1.80 -9.39 4.09
C GLY A 469 2.60 -8.95 2.86
N PRO A 470 2.35 -9.60 1.70
CA PRO A 470 3.00 -9.25 0.44
C PRO A 470 2.94 -7.75 0.14
N HIS A 471 4.04 -7.21 -0.38
CA HIS A 471 4.28 -5.80 -0.71
C HIS A 471 4.20 -4.79 0.44
N SER A 472 3.89 -5.22 1.66
CA SER A 472 3.66 -4.31 2.78
C SER A 472 4.94 -4.03 3.56
N GLN A 473 5.60 -2.93 3.25
CA GLN A 473 6.78 -2.47 4.00
C GLN A 473 6.35 -1.62 5.20
N MET A 474 6.59 -2.15 6.40
CA MET A 474 6.22 -1.51 7.67
C MET A 474 7.34 -0.62 8.22
N VAL A 475 8.59 -0.94 7.89
CA VAL A 475 9.79 -0.24 8.38
C VAL A 475 10.43 0.52 7.24
N THR A 476 10.44 1.84 7.33
CA THR A 476 11.09 2.73 6.37
C THR A 476 12.02 3.71 7.07
N GLY A 477 12.89 4.39 6.32
CA GLY A 477 13.73 5.47 6.84
C GLY A 477 12.99 6.77 7.14
N ALA A 478 11.64 6.75 7.17
CA ALA A 478 10.83 7.90 7.60
C ALA A 478 10.90 8.13 9.12
N TRP A 479 10.19 9.14 9.62
CA TRP A 479 10.17 9.52 11.03
C TRP A 479 9.94 8.33 11.96
N LEU A 480 10.92 8.10 12.87
CA LEU A 480 10.96 6.98 13.81
C LEU A 480 10.69 5.59 13.16
N GLY A 481 11.17 5.39 11.92
CA GLY A 481 11.01 4.13 11.21
C GLY A 481 9.60 3.89 10.65
N ASN A 482 8.80 4.94 10.41
CA ASN A 482 7.38 4.89 10.07
C ASN A 482 6.50 4.42 11.24
N VAL A 483 6.73 4.98 12.42
CA VAL A 483 6.07 4.61 13.68
C VAL A 483 4.54 4.71 13.63
N ARG A 484 3.88 3.78 14.30
CA ARG A 484 2.48 3.90 14.71
C ARG A 484 2.45 4.36 16.17
N MET A 485 1.74 5.42 16.50
CA MET A 485 1.85 6.04 17.83
C MET A 485 1.40 5.13 18.99
N TRP A 486 0.55 4.14 18.73
CA TRP A 486 0.23 3.11 19.72
C TRP A 486 1.48 2.32 20.17
N GLU A 487 2.47 2.15 19.30
CA GLU A 487 3.75 1.50 19.65
C GLU A 487 4.50 2.30 20.73
N MET A 488 4.46 3.64 20.62
CA MET A 488 5.05 4.54 21.60
C MET A 488 4.31 4.51 22.94
N LEU A 489 2.97 4.42 22.92
CA LEU A 489 2.16 4.27 24.14
C LEU A 489 2.50 2.95 24.84
N MET A 490 2.61 1.84 24.13
CA MET A 490 2.99 0.57 24.73
C MET A 490 4.41 0.62 25.33
N ALA A 491 5.35 1.26 24.62
CA ALA A 491 6.69 1.48 25.16
C ALA A 491 6.65 2.32 26.44
N GLN A 492 5.82 3.37 26.49
CA GLN A 492 5.62 4.18 27.69
C GLN A 492 5.02 3.39 28.85
N LYS A 493 4.18 2.38 28.57
CA LYS A 493 3.61 1.46 29.58
C LYS A 493 4.61 0.41 30.09
N GLY A 494 5.82 0.36 29.55
CA GLY A 494 6.87 -0.53 30.03
C GLY A 494 7.12 -1.77 29.15
N TYR A 495 6.58 -1.81 27.94
CA TYR A 495 6.87 -2.86 26.97
C TYR A 495 8.06 -2.50 26.08
N ILE A 496 8.85 -3.48 25.68
CA ILE A 496 9.71 -3.36 24.50
C ILE A 496 8.80 -3.63 23.29
N VAL A 497 8.72 -2.68 22.36
CA VAL A 497 7.90 -2.84 21.16
C VAL A 497 8.79 -3.06 19.94
N TYR A 498 8.52 -4.10 19.18
CA TYR A 498 9.32 -4.53 18.04
C TYR A 498 8.46 -4.69 16.80
N VAL A 499 8.96 -4.19 15.67
CA VAL A 499 8.33 -4.33 14.35
C VAL A 499 9.41 -4.67 13.34
N GLN A 500 9.21 -5.73 12.58
CA GLN A 500 10.17 -6.20 11.58
C GLN A 500 9.47 -6.46 10.25
N ASP A 501 10.10 -6.07 9.14
CA ASP A 501 9.75 -6.53 7.81
C ASP A 501 10.38 -7.90 7.55
N ASN A 502 9.74 -8.68 6.70
CA ASN A 502 10.16 -10.02 6.31
C ASN A 502 10.23 -10.14 4.78
N ARG A 503 10.70 -11.26 4.25
CA ARG A 503 10.53 -11.59 2.83
C ARG A 503 9.06 -11.53 2.46
N GLY A 504 8.79 -11.03 1.25
CA GLY A 504 7.45 -10.72 0.75
C GLY A 504 7.16 -9.23 0.69
N THR A 505 7.89 -8.37 1.42
CA THR A 505 7.72 -6.91 1.36
C THR A 505 8.33 -6.30 0.09
N GLU A 506 7.94 -5.06 -0.27
CA GLU A 506 8.37 -4.39 -1.50
C GLU A 506 9.78 -3.78 -1.42
N ASN A 507 10.25 -3.24 -2.56
CA ASN A 507 11.52 -2.50 -2.74
C ASN A 507 12.80 -3.35 -2.70
N ARG A 508 12.68 -4.68 -2.81
CA ARG A 508 13.79 -5.62 -2.68
C ARG A 508 13.94 -6.56 -3.89
N GLY A 509 13.11 -6.38 -4.93
CA GLY A 509 13.06 -7.19 -6.12
C GLY A 509 12.24 -8.48 -6.00
N SER A 510 12.00 -9.09 -7.15
CA SER A 510 11.04 -10.19 -7.36
C SER A 510 11.32 -11.43 -6.51
N GLU A 511 12.59 -11.84 -6.35
CA GLU A 511 12.92 -13.02 -5.55
C GLU A 511 12.61 -12.84 -4.06
N PHE A 512 12.77 -11.63 -3.54
CA PHE A 512 12.43 -11.31 -2.17
C PHE A 512 10.90 -11.18 -2.00
N GLU A 513 10.23 -10.46 -2.92
CA GLU A 513 8.79 -10.21 -2.84
C GLU A 513 7.97 -11.47 -3.06
N LYS A 514 8.33 -12.29 -4.08
CA LYS A 514 7.57 -13.50 -4.45
C LYS A 514 7.99 -14.74 -3.64
N ALA A 515 8.79 -14.58 -2.59
CA ALA A 515 9.18 -15.67 -1.68
C ALA A 515 7.97 -16.29 -0.93
N THR A 516 6.88 -15.55 -0.82
CA THR A 516 5.63 -15.96 -0.15
C THR A 516 4.70 -16.79 -1.01
N HIS A 517 4.91 -16.82 -2.33
CA HIS A 517 4.04 -17.50 -3.29
C HIS A 517 3.83 -18.97 -2.92
N ASP A 518 2.58 -19.44 -2.97
CA ASP A 518 2.09 -20.77 -2.61
C ASP A 518 2.28 -21.20 -1.14
N GLN A 519 2.75 -20.30 -0.29
CA GLN A 519 3.10 -20.61 1.09
C GLN A 519 2.98 -19.41 2.05
N LEU A 520 1.93 -18.60 1.89
CA LEU A 520 1.70 -17.43 2.73
C LEU A 520 1.89 -17.72 4.23
N GLY A 521 2.58 -16.83 4.93
CA GLY A 521 2.89 -16.94 6.36
C GLY A 521 4.12 -17.78 6.68
N GLN A 522 4.66 -18.60 5.77
CA GLN A 522 5.73 -19.54 6.11
C GLN A 522 7.11 -18.90 6.18
N CYS A 523 7.56 -18.23 5.13
CA CYS A 523 8.83 -17.52 5.15
C CYS A 523 8.76 -16.28 6.05
N GLU A 524 7.60 -15.67 6.14
CA GLU A 524 7.33 -14.52 7.01
C GLU A 524 7.51 -14.89 8.48
N MET A 525 6.88 -15.99 8.95
CA MET A 525 7.06 -16.48 10.32
C MET A 525 8.52 -16.83 10.60
N ALA A 526 9.19 -17.50 9.66
CA ALA A 526 10.60 -17.87 9.83
C ALA A 526 11.47 -16.62 10.02
N ASP A 527 11.24 -15.58 9.23
CA ASP A 527 11.97 -14.32 9.33
C ASP A 527 11.65 -13.56 10.64
N GLN A 528 10.37 -13.48 11.04
CA GLN A 528 9.96 -12.88 12.30
C GLN A 528 10.60 -13.56 13.50
N MET A 529 10.71 -14.89 13.47
CA MET A 529 11.34 -15.66 14.56
C MET A 529 12.84 -15.42 14.70
N VAL A 530 13.54 -15.01 13.63
CA VAL A 530 14.95 -14.59 13.76
C VAL A 530 15.06 -13.35 14.63
N GLY A 531 14.21 -12.33 14.40
CA GLY A 531 14.15 -11.13 15.24
C GLY A 531 13.74 -11.43 16.69
N ILE A 532 12.73 -12.27 16.88
CA ILE A 532 12.32 -12.69 18.23
C ILE A 532 13.46 -13.43 18.95
N ASN A 533 14.20 -14.30 18.29
CA ASN A 533 15.34 -14.99 18.90
C ASN A 533 16.48 -14.01 19.21
N MET A 534 16.72 -13.01 18.38
CA MET A 534 17.66 -11.93 18.70
C MET A 534 17.21 -11.18 19.97
N LEU A 535 15.94 -10.81 20.09
CA LEU A 535 15.42 -10.15 21.30
C LEU A 535 15.57 -11.03 22.54
N LYS A 536 15.25 -12.32 22.46
CA LYS A 536 15.40 -13.28 23.58
C LYS A 536 16.84 -13.41 24.06
N SER A 537 17.83 -13.09 23.24
CA SER A 537 19.24 -13.10 23.64
C SER A 537 19.66 -11.88 24.47
N LEU A 538 18.82 -10.83 24.52
CA LEU A 538 19.11 -9.60 25.25
C LEU A 538 18.77 -9.79 26.75
N PRO A 539 19.69 -9.43 27.69
CA PRO A 539 19.55 -9.74 29.12
C PRO A 539 18.36 -9.04 29.79
N PHE A 540 17.89 -7.93 29.24
CA PHE A 540 16.75 -7.16 29.73
C PHE A 540 15.40 -7.58 29.09
N VAL A 541 15.38 -8.58 28.22
CA VAL A 541 14.14 -9.14 27.66
C VAL A 541 13.65 -10.28 28.55
N ASP A 542 12.36 -10.21 28.91
CA ASP A 542 11.67 -11.32 29.55
C ASP A 542 11.15 -12.28 28.48
N SER A 543 11.90 -13.36 28.23
CA SER A 543 11.58 -14.35 27.20
C SER A 543 10.29 -15.14 27.49
N ASP A 544 9.75 -15.08 28.72
CA ASP A 544 8.50 -15.73 29.09
C ASP A 544 7.29 -14.79 28.93
N ARG A 545 7.50 -13.52 28.60
CA ARG A 545 6.47 -12.52 28.39
C ARG A 545 6.63 -11.87 27.01
N ILE A 546 6.31 -12.63 25.96
CA ILE A 546 6.30 -12.16 24.57
C ILE A 546 4.89 -12.26 24.02
N GLY A 547 4.35 -11.13 23.58
CA GLY A 547 3.05 -11.00 22.95
C GLY A 547 3.17 -10.60 21.48
N VAL A 548 2.06 -10.74 20.73
CA VAL A 548 1.99 -10.39 19.30
C VAL A 548 0.65 -9.76 18.95
N HIS A 549 0.67 -8.70 18.14
CA HIS A 549 -0.52 -8.01 17.63
C HIS A 549 -0.38 -7.69 16.14
N GLY A 550 -1.47 -7.83 15.41
CA GLY A 550 -1.57 -7.41 14.03
C GLY A 550 -3.01 -7.40 13.54
N TRP A 551 -3.25 -6.72 12.41
CA TRP A 551 -4.56 -6.53 11.80
C TRP A 551 -4.59 -7.09 10.39
N SER A 552 -5.71 -7.70 9.94
CA SER A 552 -5.87 -8.24 8.59
C SER A 552 -4.87 -9.38 8.33
N TYR A 553 -3.99 -9.25 7.35
CA TYR A 553 -2.86 -10.17 7.19
C TYR A 553 -2.01 -10.26 8.46
N GLY A 554 -1.82 -9.16 9.19
CA GLY A 554 -1.16 -9.15 10.50
C GLY A 554 -1.93 -9.93 11.56
N GLY A 555 -3.26 -10.00 11.48
CA GLY A 555 -4.10 -10.88 12.28
C GLY A 555 -3.84 -12.35 11.96
N TYR A 556 -3.75 -12.71 10.67
CA TYR A 556 -3.32 -14.03 10.20
C TYR A 556 -1.92 -14.38 10.72
N MET A 557 -0.97 -13.45 10.61
CA MET A 557 0.40 -13.64 11.14
C MET A 557 0.42 -13.81 12.66
N THR A 558 -0.37 -13.02 13.39
CA THR A 558 -0.53 -13.16 14.85
C THR A 558 -0.95 -14.58 15.22
N MET A 559 -2.01 -15.07 14.60
CA MET A 559 -2.54 -16.41 14.87
C MET A 559 -1.58 -17.51 14.37
N SER A 560 -0.94 -17.30 13.21
CA SER A 560 0.09 -18.20 12.69
C SER A 560 1.26 -18.35 13.67
N LEU A 561 1.77 -17.25 14.23
CA LEU A 561 2.84 -17.25 15.22
C LEU A 561 2.40 -17.91 16.53
N MET A 562 1.20 -17.62 17.03
CA MET A 562 0.65 -18.19 18.26
C MET A 562 0.48 -19.71 18.16
N THR A 563 0.06 -20.21 17.00
CA THR A 563 -0.22 -21.65 16.81
C THR A 563 1.00 -22.47 16.41
N ASN A 564 1.97 -21.88 15.69
CA ASN A 564 3.21 -22.60 15.31
C ASN A 564 4.32 -22.46 16.36
N PHE A 565 4.31 -21.40 17.18
CA PHE A 565 5.31 -21.15 18.24
C PHE A 565 4.65 -20.91 19.61
N PRO A 566 3.81 -21.84 20.09
CA PRO A 566 2.99 -21.65 21.31
C PRO A 566 3.83 -21.54 22.59
N GLN A 567 5.09 -21.95 22.55
CA GLN A 567 6.00 -21.77 23.69
C GLN A 567 6.61 -20.37 23.76
N THR A 568 6.60 -19.63 22.65
CA THR A 568 7.18 -18.28 22.57
C THR A 568 6.14 -17.22 22.87
N PHE A 569 5.00 -17.24 22.15
CA PHE A 569 3.97 -16.22 22.27
C PHE A 569 2.94 -16.60 23.33
N LYS A 570 2.85 -15.77 24.39
CA LYS A 570 1.93 -16.01 25.52
C LYS A 570 0.59 -15.33 25.36
N VAL A 571 0.58 -14.15 24.72
CA VAL A 571 -0.62 -13.35 24.48
C VAL A 571 -0.63 -12.90 23.03
N GLY A 572 -1.78 -12.99 22.37
CA GLY A 572 -1.98 -12.47 21.02
C GLY A 572 -3.30 -11.72 20.89
N VAL A 573 -3.28 -10.62 20.12
CA VAL A 573 -4.50 -9.94 19.71
C VAL A 573 -4.54 -9.87 18.19
N ALA A 574 -5.44 -10.64 17.58
CA ALA A 574 -5.62 -10.74 16.15
C ALA A 574 -6.84 -9.91 15.71
N GLY A 575 -6.61 -8.91 14.86
CA GLY A 575 -7.70 -8.08 14.33
C GLY A 575 -8.08 -8.48 12.91
N GLY A 576 -9.36 -8.72 12.63
CA GLY A 576 -9.90 -9.06 11.31
C GLY A 576 -9.06 -10.11 10.57
N PRO A 577 -8.70 -11.26 11.20
CA PRO A 577 -7.69 -12.17 10.68
C PRO A 577 -8.22 -13.00 9.51
N VAL A 578 -7.41 -13.15 8.46
CA VAL A 578 -7.61 -14.24 7.50
C VAL A 578 -7.32 -15.56 8.24
N ILE A 579 -8.16 -16.56 8.06
CA ILE A 579 -8.03 -17.88 8.72
C ILE A 579 -7.75 -18.98 7.71
N ASP A 580 -8.43 -18.92 6.58
CA ASP A 580 -8.26 -19.86 5.49
C ASP A 580 -8.36 -19.10 4.16
N TRP A 581 -7.37 -19.25 3.30
CA TRP A 581 -7.29 -18.51 2.04
C TRP A 581 -8.36 -18.91 1.02
N LYS A 582 -9.01 -20.05 1.17
CA LYS A 582 -10.16 -20.44 0.33
C LYS A 582 -11.37 -19.51 0.47
N TRP A 583 -11.51 -18.79 1.59
CA TRP A 583 -12.57 -17.81 1.81
C TRP A 583 -12.16 -16.37 1.44
N TYR A 584 -10.90 -16.17 1.03
CA TYR A 584 -10.45 -14.84 0.63
C TYR A 584 -10.75 -14.60 -0.87
N GLU A 585 -10.78 -13.33 -1.27
CA GLU A 585 -11.18 -12.95 -2.62
C GLU A 585 -10.17 -13.40 -3.68
N VAL A 586 -10.65 -13.60 -4.94
CA VAL A 586 -9.90 -14.28 -5.99
C VAL A 586 -8.65 -13.53 -6.43
N MET A 587 -8.71 -12.19 -6.62
CA MET A 587 -7.63 -11.41 -7.22
C MET A 587 -6.36 -11.47 -6.37
N TYR A 588 -6.51 -11.33 -5.06
CA TYR A 588 -5.42 -11.44 -4.10
C TYR A 588 -5.11 -12.90 -3.76
N GLY A 589 -6.15 -13.67 -3.42
CA GLY A 589 -6.00 -15.06 -2.96
C GLY A 589 -5.33 -15.95 -4.00
N GLU A 590 -5.76 -15.88 -5.26
CA GLU A 590 -5.20 -16.68 -6.34
C GLU A 590 -3.82 -16.19 -6.80
N ARG A 591 -3.49 -14.88 -6.66
CA ARG A 591 -2.14 -14.39 -6.92
C ARG A 591 -1.09 -15.04 -6.04
N TYR A 592 -1.39 -15.21 -4.77
CA TYR A 592 -0.39 -15.63 -3.78
C TYR A 592 -0.48 -17.09 -3.37
N MET A 593 -1.59 -17.77 -3.68
CA MET A 593 -1.83 -19.16 -3.26
C MET A 593 -2.30 -20.07 -4.40
N ASP A 594 -2.47 -19.56 -5.62
CA ASP A 594 -3.25 -20.22 -6.65
C ASP A 594 -4.69 -20.58 -6.16
N THR A 595 -5.34 -21.55 -6.78
CA THR A 595 -6.58 -22.11 -6.25
C THR A 595 -6.28 -23.32 -5.35
N GLU A 596 -7.20 -23.66 -4.42
CA GLU A 596 -7.06 -24.86 -3.60
C GLU A 596 -6.88 -26.13 -4.46
N ALA A 597 -7.48 -26.16 -5.66
CA ALA A 597 -7.36 -27.29 -6.59
C ALA A 597 -5.94 -27.42 -7.20
N LEU A 598 -5.25 -26.30 -7.43
CA LEU A 598 -3.90 -26.27 -7.99
C LEU A 598 -2.82 -26.42 -6.92
N ASN A 599 -3.07 -25.91 -5.69
CA ASN A 599 -2.11 -25.93 -4.57
C ASN A 599 -2.71 -26.53 -3.28
N PRO A 600 -3.25 -27.76 -3.28
CA PRO A 600 -3.95 -28.33 -2.12
C PRO A 600 -3.05 -28.47 -0.87
N GLU A 601 -1.77 -28.80 -1.05
CA GLU A 601 -0.83 -28.95 0.07
C GLU A 601 -0.45 -27.58 0.67
N GLY A 602 -0.35 -26.54 -0.16
CA GLY A 602 -0.14 -25.17 0.30
C GLY A 602 -1.32 -24.71 1.16
N PHE A 603 -2.55 -24.85 0.69
CA PHE A 603 -3.76 -24.50 1.45
C PHE A 603 -3.85 -25.23 2.78
N LYS A 604 -3.63 -26.55 2.76
CA LYS A 604 -3.60 -27.36 3.99
C LYS A 604 -2.56 -26.89 4.99
N LYS A 605 -1.37 -26.52 4.51
CA LYS A 605 -0.25 -26.07 5.34
C LYS A 605 -0.53 -24.72 6.00
N VAL A 606 -1.17 -23.79 5.28
CA VAL A 606 -1.36 -22.42 5.74
C VAL A 606 -2.70 -22.19 6.46
N SER A 607 -3.68 -23.07 6.32
CA SER A 607 -4.98 -22.99 7.00
C SER A 607 -4.81 -23.02 8.52
N LEU A 608 -5.34 -22.02 9.21
CA LEU A 608 -5.32 -21.93 10.67
C LEU A 608 -6.35 -22.84 11.34
N ILE A 609 -7.40 -23.24 10.62
CA ILE A 609 -8.40 -24.19 11.12
C ILE A 609 -7.69 -25.45 11.63
N ASN A 610 -6.79 -26.00 10.85
CA ASN A 610 -6.05 -27.22 11.19
C ASN A 610 -5.10 -27.06 12.39
N LYS A 611 -4.87 -25.84 12.86
CA LYS A 611 -3.91 -25.50 13.93
C LYS A 611 -4.57 -25.06 15.23
N ALA A 612 -5.90 -25.04 15.31
CA ALA A 612 -6.64 -24.58 16.50
C ALA A 612 -6.20 -25.31 17.78
N ALA A 613 -6.01 -26.64 17.73
CA ALA A 613 -5.56 -27.44 18.87
C ALA A 613 -4.14 -27.11 19.37
N ALA A 614 -3.32 -26.43 18.57
CA ALA A 614 -1.97 -26.04 18.95
C ALA A 614 -1.91 -24.73 19.75
N LEU A 615 -2.97 -23.96 19.79
CA LEU A 615 -3.07 -22.73 20.55
C LEU A 615 -2.91 -23.02 22.07
N LYS A 616 -1.94 -22.36 22.72
CA LYS A 616 -1.67 -22.49 24.15
C LYS A 616 -1.79 -21.17 24.93
N GLY A 617 -1.42 -20.07 24.27
CA GLY A 617 -1.45 -18.74 24.88
C GLY A 617 -2.88 -18.13 24.91
N LYS A 618 -3.00 -16.96 25.50
CA LYS A 618 -4.22 -16.16 25.50
C LYS A 618 -4.39 -15.48 24.15
N LEU A 619 -5.50 -15.72 23.46
CA LEU A 619 -5.80 -15.11 22.16
C LEU A 619 -7.12 -14.34 22.25
N LEU A 620 -7.08 -13.08 21.86
CA LEU A 620 -8.25 -12.25 21.56
C LEU A 620 -8.37 -12.06 20.04
N ILE A 621 -9.52 -12.37 19.47
CA ILE A 621 -9.87 -12.00 18.10
C ILE A 621 -10.83 -10.81 18.15
N CYS A 622 -10.51 -9.73 17.44
CA CYS A 622 -11.38 -8.57 17.22
C CYS A 622 -11.77 -8.49 15.73
N GLN A 623 -13.06 -8.36 15.42
CA GLN A 623 -13.49 -8.26 14.02
C GLN A 623 -14.74 -7.41 13.85
N GLY A 624 -14.84 -6.68 12.72
CA GLY A 624 -16.08 -6.05 12.29
C GLY A 624 -17.11 -7.09 11.84
N ALA A 625 -18.35 -7.01 12.34
CA ALA A 625 -19.38 -8.00 11.98
C ALA A 625 -19.94 -7.79 10.56
N ILE A 626 -19.71 -6.63 9.96
CA ILE A 626 -20.06 -6.35 8.57
C ILE A 626 -18.80 -6.12 7.71
N ASP A 627 -17.73 -6.87 8.03
CA ASP A 627 -16.46 -6.84 7.29
C ASP A 627 -16.67 -7.36 5.87
N ASN A 628 -16.37 -6.52 4.88
CA ASN A 628 -16.52 -6.79 3.46
C ASN A 628 -15.19 -7.14 2.77
N THR A 629 -14.11 -7.24 3.54
CA THR A 629 -12.76 -7.56 3.07
C THR A 629 -12.33 -8.94 3.57
N VAL A 630 -12.31 -9.13 4.89
CA VAL A 630 -12.12 -10.43 5.54
C VAL A 630 -13.47 -10.83 6.12
N VAL A 631 -14.23 -11.60 5.38
CA VAL A 631 -15.63 -11.92 5.75
C VAL A 631 -15.70 -12.67 7.06
N TRP A 632 -16.82 -12.56 7.75
CA TRP A 632 -17.01 -13.06 9.11
C TRP A 632 -16.82 -14.58 9.24
N GLU A 633 -16.99 -15.31 8.16
CA GLU A 633 -16.71 -16.74 8.01
C GLU A 633 -15.35 -17.15 8.61
N HIS A 634 -14.31 -16.36 8.34
CA HIS A 634 -12.96 -16.63 8.85
C HIS A 634 -12.94 -16.82 10.37
N SER A 635 -13.33 -15.81 11.13
CA SER A 635 -13.24 -15.85 12.59
C SER A 635 -14.21 -16.84 13.22
N LEU A 636 -15.45 -16.91 12.71
CA LEU A 636 -16.46 -17.82 13.28
C LEU A 636 -16.08 -19.28 13.09
N SER A 637 -15.50 -19.65 11.93
CA SER A 637 -15.05 -21.02 11.68
C SER A 637 -13.90 -21.42 12.61
N PHE A 638 -12.96 -20.50 12.89
CA PHE A 638 -11.87 -20.78 13.84
C PHE A 638 -12.40 -20.90 15.28
N VAL A 639 -13.33 -20.04 15.68
CA VAL A 639 -13.99 -20.13 17.01
C VAL A 639 -14.73 -21.48 17.14
N GLN A 640 -15.46 -21.90 16.12
CA GLN A 640 -16.14 -23.20 16.12
C GLN A 640 -15.15 -24.36 16.26
N GLU A 641 -14.04 -24.34 15.51
CA GLU A 641 -13.03 -25.39 15.62
C GLU A 641 -12.38 -25.42 17.01
N CYS A 642 -12.14 -24.26 17.62
CA CYS A 642 -11.64 -24.19 19.00
C CYS A 642 -12.63 -24.80 20.00
N ILE A 643 -13.94 -24.55 19.84
CA ILE A 643 -14.99 -25.16 20.67
C ILE A 643 -14.94 -26.69 20.54
N GLU A 644 -14.85 -27.23 19.34
CA GLU A 644 -14.79 -28.68 19.08
C GLU A 644 -13.51 -29.32 19.66
N LYS A 645 -12.40 -28.59 19.70
CA LYS A 645 -11.13 -29.02 20.28
C LYS A 645 -11.00 -28.70 21.77
N ASN A 646 -12.03 -28.10 22.40
CA ASN A 646 -12.00 -27.61 23.79
C ASN A 646 -10.83 -26.65 24.07
N VAL A 647 -10.52 -25.76 23.12
CA VAL A 647 -9.54 -24.70 23.24
C VAL A 647 -10.24 -23.39 23.54
N GLN A 648 -9.80 -22.68 24.59
CA GLN A 648 -10.40 -21.40 24.99
C GLN A 648 -9.71 -20.23 24.29
N LEU A 649 -10.51 -19.28 23.80
CA LEU A 649 -10.07 -17.99 23.27
C LEU A 649 -11.11 -16.90 23.59
N ASP A 650 -10.73 -15.66 23.47
CA ASP A 650 -11.62 -14.51 23.59
C ASP A 650 -11.97 -13.97 22.20
N TYR A 651 -13.24 -13.61 22.01
CA TYR A 651 -13.74 -13.07 20.74
C TYR A 651 -14.57 -11.81 20.98
N PHE A 652 -14.21 -10.71 20.29
CA PHE A 652 -14.93 -9.45 20.42
C PHE A 652 -15.35 -8.89 19.06
N PRO A 653 -16.63 -8.99 18.66
CA PRO A 653 -17.15 -8.41 17.45
C PRO A 653 -17.40 -6.90 17.61
N TYR A 654 -17.16 -6.14 16.54
CA TYR A 654 -17.60 -4.75 16.38
C TYR A 654 -18.83 -4.75 15.45
N PRO A 655 -20.06 -4.73 15.99
CA PRO A 655 -21.27 -5.12 15.26
C PRO A 655 -21.58 -4.24 14.04
N CYS A 656 -21.18 -2.96 14.07
CA CYS A 656 -21.47 -1.99 13.01
C CYS A 656 -20.21 -1.56 12.23
N SER A 657 -19.08 -2.25 12.41
CA SER A 657 -17.83 -1.94 11.71
C SER A 657 -17.60 -2.87 10.53
N GLU A 658 -17.07 -2.31 9.46
CA GLU A 658 -16.44 -3.01 8.36
C GLU A 658 -15.03 -3.47 8.75
N HIS A 659 -14.17 -3.76 7.77
CA HIS A 659 -12.81 -4.26 8.03
C HIS A 659 -11.98 -3.34 8.94
N ASN A 660 -12.12 -2.04 8.77
CA ASN A 660 -11.42 -1.05 9.59
C ASN A 660 -12.38 -0.46 10.64
N VAL A 661 -12.07 -0.68 11.92
CA VAL A 661 -12.73 0.03 13.02
C VAL A 661 -12.20 1.46 13.07
N ALA A 662 -13.04 2.46 12.79
CA ALA A 662 -12.64 3.84 12.57
C ALA A 662 -13.23 4.82 13.61
N GLY A 663 -12.70 6.05 13.64
CA GLY A 663 -13.17 7.13 14.49
C GLY A 663 -13.07 6.77 15.99
N ARG A 664 -14.07 7.14 16.78
CA ARG A 664 -14.08 6.86 18.23
C ARG A 664 -14.12 5.38 18.57
N TRP A 665 -14.64 4.54 17.70
CA TRP A 665 -14.62 3.09 17.90
C TRP A 665 -13.20 2.51 17.86
N ARG A 666 -12.30 3.18 17.15
CA ARG A 666 -10.87 2.80 17.14
C ARG A 666 -10.22 3.06 18.50
N VAL A 667 -10.61 4.11 19.23
CA VAL A 667 -10.15 4.34 20.63
C VAL A 667 -10.53 3.13 21.47
N HIS A 668 -11.81 2.75 21.49
CA HIS A 668 -12.30 1.57 22.22
C HIS A 668 -11.57 0.27 21.80
N LEU A 669 -11.31 0.09 20.50
CA LEU A 669 -10.55 -1.07 20.02
C LEU A 669 -9.14 -1.09 20.61
N MET A 670 -8.43 0.03 20.54
CA MET A 670 -7.03 0.08 20.97
C MET A 670 -6.90 0.05 22.49
N ASP A 671 -7.89 0.58 23.24
CA ASP A 671 -7.99 0.34 24.68
C ASP A 671 -8.12 -1.16 24.99
N LYS A 672 -9.06 -1.84 24.34
CA LYS A 672 -9.26 -3.28 24.52
C LYS A 672 -8.01 -4.11 24.16
N VAL A 673 -7.30 -3.76 23.08
CA VAL A 673 -6.03 -4.40 22.70
C VAL A 673 -4.99 -4.20 23.81
N THR A 674 -4.88 -2.97 24.31
CA THR A 674 -3.88 -2.60 25.33
C THR A 674 -4.18 -3.27 26.67
N GLU A 675 -5.43 -3.22 27.12
CA GLU A 675 -5.88 -3.88 28.36
C GLU A 675 -5.63 -5.39 28.32
N TYR A 676 -5.87 -6.03 27.18
CA TYR A 676 -5.63 -7.47 27.03
C TYR A 676 -4.17 -7.85 27.25
N PHE A 677 -3.22 -7.03 26.77
CA PHE A 677 -1.79 -7.23 27.07
C PHE A 677 -1.49 -6.94 28.55
N ASP A 678 -2.02 -5.85 29.11
CA ASP A 678 -1.77 -5.49 30.51
C ASP A 678 -2.29 -6.56 31.50
N GLU A 679 -3.38 -7.25 31.16
CA GLU A 679 -3.98 -8.28 32.01
C GLU A 679 -3.30 -9.64 31.88
N HIS A 680 -2.73 -9.96 30.72
CA HIS A 680 -2.33 -11.33 30.41
C HIS A 680 -0.83 -11.50 30.09
N LEU A 681 -0.08 -10.43 29.79
CA LEU A 681 1.34 -10.47 29.47
C LEU A 681 2.19 -9.89 30.60
#